data_e805c8b96d5dacdaf0d0c22feaa19dee
#
_entry.id   e805c8b96d5dacdaf0d0c22feaa19dee
#
_cell.length_a   1.000
_cell.length_b   1.000
_cell.length_c   1.000
_cell.angle_alpha   90.00
_cell.angle_beta   90.00
_cell.angle_gamma   90.00
#
_symmetry.space_group_name_H-M   'P 1'
#
loop_
_entity.id
_entity.type
_entity.pdbx_description
1 polymer ?
#
loop_
_entity_poly.entity_id
_entity_poly.type
_entity_poly.pdbx_seq_one_letter_code
_entity_poly.pdbx_strand_id
1 'polypeptide(L)'
;MKLLLNIKKENDDLGKQVSNLVNTLPITTYLKYCLAILFVIISFSIQAQEINYSDGKKYTLGDITVAGNSTFSEQTIITYSGLRKGKEMSIPGEDIANAIKKLWGTKLFSDIEVYITKIEGDTAYLEIRLSDLPQLNELKINGIKKGKQESIIKEAKLNKGVKVTENLLTTTKNFLEKKYKKEGFLNTKIYINTLEVKDSIETARVNMVLNVDKGEKVKIKDIVFNGNDILSDKKLRKAMKSTKQINRLRLLKRSKFIDSAYQADLSHVVDKYKENGYRDARIVKDSIIVNDDKTISINIDVNEGELYTFGDITFIGNTVYTNEFLSRVLRIRKGDTYNGVELQKRIADNSKPDADDITNWYQNYGYLFSQINPVEVSADNNIIDIEVRISEGKPAYFNNVSVVGNDKTNDHVVYREIRTRPGQLYSKANVVRTVRELGQMGFFDAQEISPNFNNPNPNEGTIDMEYSVKETGSSQIELQGGYGGGGFIGTLGLSFNNFAIKDILKKDAYKPIPMGDGQKLALRLQASRFFQTYSFSFSEPWLGGKRPVQFSTSLSHTKQFLFNPLTRDADKSRSFNITGITFGLAKRLSVPDDYFTLSQAISFQRYDLNNYNTGLFTFGDGYSNNLSYTVGLSRNNTSVDPIYPTGGSNFAVSAKLSLPYSLFNGVDYEKLSEDYDDALQRRANAESTSDLQFIEANREITEIDQERYKWLEFYKVKFSGEWYTQLAKDLVLRPKIEFGFLGAYNNARGVIPFERFFLGGDGLGNFALDGREVIQLRGYPNQSLTHLDEATGRASNDGSSIYNKFSLELRYPITLKASAKIYALGFMEGGVSYEKFRDYNPFNIKRSAGLGIRIFMPAFGLLGIDFGHGFDPLPGETVKNGWETHFIIGQQF
;
A
#
# COMPACT_ATOMS: atom_id res chain seq x y z
N MET A 1 -9.13 4.13 49.69
CA MET A 1 -9.43 3.20 50.84
C MET A 1 -8.55 3.40 52.05
N LYS A 2 -7.26 3.66 51.99
CA LYS A 2 -6.42 4.02 53.17
C LYS A 2 -6.74 5.41 53.79
N LEU A 3 -7.23 6.38 53.04
CA LEU A 3 -7.59 7.71 53.50
C LEU A 3 -8.93 7.71 54.27
N LEU A 4 -9.89 6.89 53.82
CA LEU A 4 -11.19 6.71 54.53
C LEU A 4 -11.08 5.92 55.85
N LEU A 5 -10.07 5.06 55.96
CA LEU A 5 -9.80 4.33 57.22
C LEU A 5 -9.14 5.22 58.30
N ASN A 6 -8.32 6.20 57.86
CA ASN A 6 -7.73 7.16 58.81
C ASN A 6 -8.74 8.16 59.33
N ILE A 7 -9.68 8.64 58.50
CA ILE A 7 -10.74 9.58 58.96
C ILE A 7 -11.70 8.88 59.91
N LYS A 8 -11.98 7.58 59.74
CA LYS A 8 -12.82 6.83 60.65
C LYS A 8 -12.14 6.56 62.00
N LYS A 9 -10.80 6.41 62.01
CA LYS A 9 -10.03 6.16 63.24
C LYS A 9 -9.85 7.43 64.05
N GLU A 10 -9.70 8.61 63.43
CA GLU A 10 -9.66 9.90 64.14
C GLU A 10 -11.01 10.29 64.72
N ASN A 11 -12.13 10.02 64.03
CA ASN A 11 -13.47 10.29 64.58
C ASN A 11 -13.85 9.35 65.75
N ASP A 12 -13.39 8.09 65.72
CA ASP A 12 -13.62 7.15 66.85
C ASP A 12 -12.80 7.53 68.12
N ASP A 13 -11.60 8.09 67.96
CA ASP A 13 -10.77 8.59 69.04
C ASP A 13 -11.28 9.92 69.58
N LEU A 14 -11.81 10.83 68.77
CA LEU A 14 -12.49 12.04 69.25
C LEU A 14 -13.79 11.69 69.99
N GLY A 15 -14.58 10.71 69.58
CA GLY A 15 -15.77 10.20 70.19
C GLY A 15 -15.50 9.65 71.63
N LYS A 16 -14.37 8.95 71.81
CA LYS A 16 -13.93 8.40 73.07
C LYS A 16 -13.39 9.49 74.00
N GLN A 17 -12.68 10.49 73.49
CA GLN A 17 -12.23 11.65 74.38
C GLN A 17 -13.39 12.48 74.84
N VAL A 18 -14.40 12.77 74.02
CA VAL A 18 -15.58 13.54 74.42
C VAL A 18 -16.43 12.73 75.37
N SER A 19 -16.53 11.41 75.23
CA SER A 19 -17.26 10.57 76.21
C SER A 19 -16.58 10.48 77.55
N ASN A 20 -15.27 10.56 77.62
CA ASN A 20 -14.49 10.56 78.88
C ASN A 20 -14.49 11.93 79.58
N LEU A 21 -14.65 13.05 78.84
CA LEU A 21 -14.78 14.40 79.47
C LEU A 21 -16.15 14.63 80.03
N VAL A 22 -17.17 14.00 79.50
CA VAL A 22 -18.56 14.18 80.01
C VAL A 22 -18.83 13.37 81.29
N ASN A 23 -18.01 12.36 81.58
CA ASN A 23 -18.22 11.51 82.82
C ASN A 23 -17.45 11.95 84.05
N THR A 24 -16.71 13.06 84.00
CA THR A 24 -15.84 13.49 85.12
C THR A 24 -16.24 14.79 85.82
N LEU A 25 -17.36 15.39 85.48
CA LEU A 25 -17.81 16.59 86.08
C LEU A 25 -19.25 16.48 86.69
N PRO A 26 -19.48 16.82 87.96
CA PRO A 26 -20.80 16.67 88.67
C PRO A 26 -21.87 17.67 88.26
N ILE A 27 -21.72 18.43 87.18
CA ILE A 27 -22.68 19.45 86.72
C ILE A 27 -23.44 18.98 85.43
N THR A 28 -23.43 17.71 85.17
CA THR A 28 -23.82 17.17 83.85
C THR A 28 -25.31 17.01 83.59
N THR A 29 -26.15 17.12 84.66
CA THR A 29 -27.59 16.90 84.43
C THR A 29 -28.27 18.15 83.86
N TYR A 30 -27.90 19.31 84.32
CA TYR A 30 -28.48 20.57 83.84
C TYR A 30 -27.93 20.95 82.45
N LEU A 31 -26.65 20.68 82.22
CA LEU A 31 -26.03 20.97 80.88
C LEU A 31 -26.59 20.07 79.80
N LYS A 32 -26.92 18.82 80.07
CA LYS A 32 -27.58 17.90 79.12
C LYS A 32 -29.00 18.36 78.76
N TYR A 33 -29.73 18.88 79.71
CA TYR A 33 -31.06 19.42 79.41
C TYR A 33 -30.96 20.74 78.64
N CYS A 34 -30.02 21.62 78.99
CA CYS A 34 -29.77 22.86 78.23
C CYS A 34 -29.29 22.60 76.80
N LEU A 35 -28.42 21.60 76.55
CA LEU A 35 -27.97 21.21 75.23
C LEU A 35 -29.14 20.53 74.49
N ALA A 36 -29.95 19.72 75.09
CA ALA A 36 -31.13 19.10 74.45
C ALA A 36 -32.18 20.16 74.09
N ILE A 37 -32.40 21.17 74.95
CA ILE A 37 -33.31 22.27 74.67
C ILE A 37 -32.75 23.21 73.61
N LEU A 38 -31.44 23.44 73.61
CA LEU A 38 -30.76 24.19 72.52
C LEU A 38 -30.85 23.48 71.20
N PHE A 39 -30.69 22.13 71.14
CA PHE A 39 -30.87 21.30 69.98
C PHE A 39 -32.32 21.28 69.46
N VAL A 40 -33.29 21.28 70.34
CA VAL A 40 -34.72 21.39 69.98
C VAL A 40 -35.07 22.80 69.50
N ILE A 41 -34.47 23.87 70.04
CA ILE A 41 -34.67 25.26 69.60
C ILE A 41 -34.01 25.47 68.23
N ILE A 42 -32.82 24.89 67.96
CA ILE A 42 -32.17 24.93 66.66
C ILE A 42 -32.95 24.09 65.64
N SER A 43 -33.60 23.00 66.06
CA SER A 43 -34.44 22.18 65.16
C SER A 43 -35.74 22.87 64.74
N PHE A 44 -36.24 23.83 65.56
CA PHE A 44 -37.43 24.63 65.20
C PHE A 44 -37.11 25.85 64.32
N SER A 45 -35.86 26.20 64.12
CA SER A 45 -35.45 27.36 63.28
C SER A 45 -35.16 26.99 61.85
N ILE A 46 -35.23 25.71 61.44
CA ILE A 46 -35.13 25.27 60.05
C ILE A 46 -36.51 24.85 59.57
N GLN A 47 -37.46 25.78 59.55
CA GLN A 47 -38.54 25.65 58.61
C GLN A 47 -37.98 26.06 57.21
N ALA A 48 -37.43 25.06 56.55
CA ALA A 48 -37.42 25.11 55.10
C ALA A 48 -38.90 25.18 54.69
N GLN A 49 -39.29 26.27 54.04
CA GLN A 49 -40.55 26.30 53.34
C GLN A 49 -40.52 25.18 52.34
N GLU A 50 -41.24 24.09 52.59
CA GLU A 50 -41.64 23.12 51.59
C GLU A 50 -42.53 23.91 50.64
N ILE A 51 -41.94 24.43 49.58
CA ILE A 51 -42.64 24.85 48.37
C ILE A 51 -43.23 23.57 47.82
N ASN A 52 -44.50 23.42 47.90
CA ASN A 52 -45.25 22.27 47.39
C ASN A 52 -45.20 22.37 45.85
N TYR A 53 -44.31 21.58 45.22
CA TYR A 53 -44.03 21.59 43.79
C TYR A 53 -45.12 20.95 42.90
N SER A 54 -46.27 20.57 43.47
CA SER A 54 -47.27 19.78 42.74
C SER A 54 -48.23 20.60 41.87
N ASP A 55 -48.38 21.92 42.12
CA ASP A 55 -49.26 22.79 41.28
C ASP A 55 -48.54 24.10 40.94
N GLY A 56 -47.93 24.14 39.76
CA GLY A 56 -47.29 25.40 39.27
C GLY A 56 -48.26 26.55 39.23
N LYS A 57 -48.06 27.55 40.09
CA LYS A 57 -48.86 28.81 40.04
C LYS A 57 -48.48 29.58 38.80
N LYS A 58 -49.48 30.17 38.12
CA LYS A 58 -49.25 31.00 36.93
C LYS A 58 -48.67 32.34 37.33
N TYR A 59 -47.60 32.71 36.70
CA TYR A 59 -46.94 34.02 36.86
C TYR A 59 -46.69 34.66 35.51
N THR A 60 -46.74 35.98 35.47
CA THR A 60 -46.18 36.72 34.35
C THR A 60 -44.68 36.86 34.52
N LEU A 61 -43.88 36.49 33.51
CA LEU A 61 -42.43 36.62 33.61
C LEU A 61 -41.99 38.08 33.59
N GLY A 62 -41.36 38.50 34.66
CA GLY A 62 -40.75 39.82 34.80
C GLY A 62 -39.43 39.94 34.02
N ASP A 63 -38.43 40.49 34.69
CA ASP A 63 -37.10 40.52 34.04
C ASP A 63 -36.32 39.23 34.26
N ILE A 64 -35.43 38.90 33.32
CA ILE A 64 -34.58 37.74 33.38
C ILE A 64 -33.13 38.22 33.45
N THR A 65 -32.43 37.84 34.46
CA THR A 65 -30.99 38.10 34.61
C THR A 65 -30.19 36.87 34.38
N VAL A 66 -28.95 37.03 33.90
CA VAL A 66 -28.03 35.93 33.67
C VAL A 66 -26.82 36.12 34.59
N ALA A 67 -26.49 35.08 35.34
CA ALA A 67 -25.33 35.03 36.22
C ALA A 67 -24.44 33.82 35.96
N GLY A 68 -23.24 33.80 36.47
CA GLY A 68 -22.29 32.69 36.33
C GLY A 68 -21.16 33.00 35.36
N ASN A 69 -20.37 31.98 35.00
CA ASN A 69 -19.20 32.11 34.15
C ASN A 69 -19.55 31.72 32.72
N SER A 70 -20.07 32.66 31.94
CA SER A 70 -20.35 32.46 30.51
C SER A 70 -19.74 33.55 29.65
N THR A 71 -19.20 33.14 28.49
CA THR A 71 -18.68 34.02 27.45
C THR A 71 -19.78 34.62 26.56
N PHE A 72 -21.01 34.15 26.71
CA PHE A 72 -22.15 34.62 25.91
C PHE A 72 -22.83 35.81 26.60
N SER A 73 -23.28 36.74 25.76
CA SER A 73 -24.03 37.88 26.29
C SER A 73 -25.36 37.42 26.89
N GLU A 74 -25.81 38.14 27.91
CA GLU A 74 -27.07 37.90 28.61
C GLU A 74 -28.25 37.76 27.63
N GLN A 75 -28.33 38.66 26.64
CA GLN A 75 -29.35 38.65 25.60
C GLN A 75 -29.33 37.40 24.76
N THR A 76 -28.14 36.88 24.47
CA THR A 76 -27.95 35.62 23.69
C THR A 76 -28.47 34.43 24.48
N ILE A 77 -28.18 34.35 25.77
CA ILE A 77 -28.60 33.24 26.65
C ILE A 77 -30.12 33.25 26.79
N ILE A 78 -30.70 34.44 27.06
CA ILE A 78 -32.16 34.62 27.15
C ILE A 78 -32.83 34.19 25.83
N THR A 79 -32.28 34.56 24.69
CA THR A 79 -32.81 34.18 23.38
C THR A 79 -32.76 32.65 23.19
N TYR A 80 -31.65 31.99 23.55
CA TYR A 80 -31.52 30.53 23.42
C TYR A 80 -32.44 29.78 24.40
N SER A 81 -32.70 30.33 25.59
CA SER A 81 -33.62 29.70 26.53
C SER A 81 -35.06 29.69 26.01
N GLY A 82 -35.42 30.66 25.14
CA GLY A 82 -36.77 30.85 24.60
C GLY A 82 -37.73 31.49 25.61
N LEU A 83 -37.22 31.96 26.75
CA LEU A 83 -38.00 32.74 27.71
C LEU A 83 -38.14 34.19 27.22
N ARG A 84 -39.28 34.80 27.49
CA ARG A 84 -39.55 36.19 27.10
C ARG A 84 -40.29 36.93 28.22
N LYS A 85 -39.84 38.15 28.51
CA LYS A 85 -40.52 39.07 29.44
C LYS A 85 -41.98 39.28 29.00
N GLY A 86 -42.89 39.27 29.99
CA GLY A 86 -44.33 39.43 29.76
C GLY A 86 -45.08 38.15 29.39
N LYS A 87 -44.40 37.01 29.24
CA LYS A 87 -45.06 35.72 29.00
C LYS A 87 -45.64 35.13 30.26
N GLU A 88 -46.93 34.73 30.23
CA GLU A 88 -47.53 33.92 31.30
C GLU A 88 -47.02 32.50 31.24
N MET A 89 -46.59 31.98 32.39
CA MET A 89 -46.06 30.64 32.51
C MET A 89 -46.32 30.09 33.89
N SER A 90 -46.29 28.74 34.01
CA SER A 90 -46.36 28.05 35.28
C SER A 90 -44.96 27.90 35.89
N ILE A 91 -44.77 28.30 37.14
CA ILE A 91 -43.49 28.18 37.82
C ILE A 91 -43.69 27.46 39.18
N PRO A 92 -43.05 26.32 39.37
CA PRO A 92 -42.33 25.50 38.41
C PRO A 92 -43.26 24.95 37.32
N GLY A 93 -42.71 24.71 36.11
CA GLY A 93 -43.50 24.27 34.97
C GLY A 93 -42.69 23.86 33.74
N GLU A 94 -43.43 23.46 32.73
CA GLU A 94 -42.89 22.90 31.50
C GLU A 94 -42.04 23.93 30.72
N ASP A 95 -42.38 25.20 30.79
CA ASP A 95 -41.65 26.29 30.13
C ASP A 95 -40.23 26.42 30.66
N ILE A 96 -40.02 26.31 31.99
CA ILE A 96 -38.68 26.33 32.61
C ILE A 96 -37.91 25.07 32.21
N ALA A 97 -38.56 23.90 32.28
CA ALA A 97 -37.92 22.67 31.87
C ALA A 97 -37.50 22.68 30.38
N ASN A 98 -38.31 23.26 29.50
CA ASN A 98 -38.00 23.43 28.10
C ASN A 98 -36.89 24.47 27.85
N ALA A 99 -36.82 25.55 28.64
CA ALA A 99 -35.71 26.50 28.56
C ALA A 99 -34.41 25.85 28.96
N ILE A 100 -34.37 25.09 30.05
CA ILE A 100 -33.22 24.31 30.46
C ILE A 100 -32.82 23.26 29.38
N LYS A 101 -33.78 22.53 28.80
CA LYS A 101 -33.52 21.57 27.73
C LYS A 101 -32.93 22.23 26.47
N LYS A 102 -33.43 23.40 26.08
CA LYS A 102 -32.94 24.17 24.93
C LYS A 102 -31.49 24.61 25.16
N LEU A 103 -31.19 25.18 26.34
CA LEU A 103 -29.83 25.57 26.69
C LEU A 103 -28.88 24.38 26.74
N TRP A 104 -29.27 23.24 27.34
CA TRP A 104 -28.51 21.98 27.30
C TRP A 104 -28.33 21.43 25.88
N GLY A 105 -29.34 21.60 25.01
CA GLY A 105 -29.29 21.20 23.60
C GLY A 105 -28.20 21.90 22.83
N THR A 106 -27.74 23.09 23.26
CA THR A 106 -26.62 23.81 22.60
C THR A 106 -25.28 23.14 22.82
N LYS A 107 -25.14 22.28 23.84
CA LYS A 107 -23.87 21.64 24.26
C LYS A 107 -22.75 22.61 24.58
N LEU A 108 -23.10 23.79 25.03
CA LEU A 108 -22.15 24.87 25.34
C LEU A 108 -21.84 24.99 26.84
N PHE A 109 -22.76 24.56 27.69
CA PHE A 109 -22.72 24.78 29.14
C PHE A 109 -22.43 23.48 29.88
N SER A 110 -21.73 23.61 31.05
CA SER A 110 -21.43 22.52 31.98
C SER A 110 -22.45 22.41 33.09
N ASP A 111 -23.11 23.53 33.37
CA ASP A 111 -24.15 23.59 34.38
C ASP A 111 -25.18 24.67 34.01
N ILE A 112 -26.46 24.41 34.31
CA ILE A 112 -27.57 25.32 34.02
C ILE A 112 -28.57 25.21 35.18
N GLU A 113 -28.70 26.30 35.92
CA GLU A 113 -29.64 26.43 37.00
C GLU A 113 -30.56 27.63 36.75
N VAL A 114 -31.82 27.54 37.15
CA VAL A 114 -32.78 28.64 37.03
C VAL A 114 -33.36 28.92 38.43
N TYR A 115 -33.15 30.12 38.91
CA TYR A 115 -33.62 30.56 40.21
C TYR A 115 -34.72 31.61 40.04
N ILE A 116 -35.66 31.61 41.00
CA ILE A 116 -36.58 32.69 41.20
C ILE A 116 -35.92 33.69 42.15
N THR A 117 -35.63 34.90 41.69
CA THR A 117 -34.97 35.94 42.49
C THR A 117 -35.96 36.75 43.30
N LYS A 118 -37.19 36.98 42.76
CA LYS A 118 -38.21 37.80 43.38
C LYS A 118 -39.58 37.42 42.79
N ILE A 119 -40.63 37.55 43.63
CA ILE A 119 -42.02 37.49 43.21
C ILE A 119 -42.74 38.75 43.70
N GLU A 120 -43.35 39.53 42.82
CA GLU A 120 -44.11 40.68 43.09
C GLU A 120 -45.55 40.54 42.56
N GLY A 121 -46.53 40.30 43.46
CA GLY A 121 -47.90 39.91 43.07
C GLY A 121 -47.93 38.68 42.17
N ASP A 122 -48.34 38.84 40.92
CA ASP A 122 -48.37 37.76 39.93
C ASP A 122 -47.19 37.84 38.92
N THR A 123 -46.13 38.62 39.27
CA THR A 123 -44.91 38.72 38.41
C THR A 123 -43.74 38.01 39.11
N ALA A 124 -43.10 37.06 38.39
CA ALA A 124 -41.92 36.35 38.82
C ALA A 124 -40.66 36.82 38.06
N TYR A 125 -39.56 37.04 38.73
CA TYR A 125 -38.25 37.38 38.18
C TYR A 125 -37.34 36.20 38.28
N LEU A 126 -36.64 35.89 37.16
CA LEU A 126 -35.77 34.71 37.05
C LEU A 126 -34.30 35.10 36.92
N GLU A 127 -33.43 34.31 37.48
CA GLU A 127 -32.00 34.32 37.21
C GLU A 127 -31.59 32.97 36.58
N ILE A 128 -31.00 33.03 35.43
CA ILE A 128 -30.39 31.86 34.75
C ILE A 128 -28.90 31.88 35.10
N ARG A 129 -28.48 30.92 35.90
CA ARG A 129 -27.07 30.74 36.25
C ARG A 129 -26.49 29.61 35.45
N LEU A 130 -25.39 29.91 34.72
CA LEU A 130 -24.72 28.93 33.88
C LEU A 130 -23.21 29.00 34.02
N SER A 131 -22.60 27.86 33.66
CA SER A 131 -21.15 27.75 33.51
C SER A 131 -20.83 27.20 32.16
N ASP A 132 -19.92 27.82 31.44
CA ASP A 132 -19.48 27.32 30.12
C ASP A 132 -18.72 26.01 30.28
N LEU A 133 -18.83 25.14 29.25
CA LEU A 133 -17.98 23.95 29.15
C LEU A 133 -16.51 24.35 28.97
N PRO A 134 -15.60 23.84 29.82
CA PRO A 134 -14.20 24.21 29.78
C PRO A 134 -13.56 23.81 28.46
N GLN A 135 -12.68 24.65 27.97
CA GLN A 135 -11.89 24.40 26.76
C GLN A 135 -10.51 23.85 27.11
N LEU A 136 -10.04 22.92 26.30
CA LEU A 136 -8.70 22.35 26.42
C LEU A 136 -7.63 23.41 26.10
N ASN A 137 -6.86 23.80 27.12
CA ASN A 137 -5.74 24.73 26.97
C ASN A 137 -4.46 23.99 26.61
N GLU A 138 -4.06 23.02 27.42
CA GLU A 138 -2.86 22.23 27.20
C GLU A 138 -3.13 20.76 27.47
N LEU A 139 -2.53 19.88 26.64
CA LEU A 139 -2.58 18.44 26.81
C LEU A 139 -1.19 17.88 27.07
N LYS A 140 -1.02 17.26 28.22
CA LYS A 140 0.19 16.51 28.57
C LYS A 140 -0.09 15.02 28.53
N ILE A 141 0.71 14.28 27.74
CA ILE A 141 0.56 12.83 27.60
C ILE A 141 1.78 12.14 28.19
N ASN A 142 1.56 11.34 29.24
CA ASN A 142 2.58 10.54 29.92
C ASN A 142 2.46 9.06 29.52
N GLY A 143 3.57 8.31 29.54
CA GLY A 143 3.59 6.87 29.21
C GLY A 143 3.64 6.55 27.72
N ILE A 144 3.70 7.58 26.85
CA ILE A 144 3.74 7.43 25.37
C ILE A 144 4.95 8.18 24.80
N LYS A 145 5.67 7.55 23.88
CA LYS A 145 6.81 8.17 23.19
C LYS A 145 6.37 9.39 22.38
N LYS A 146 7.14 10.49 22.44
CA LYS A 146 6.82 11.77 21.77
C LYS A 146 6.36 11.63 20.31
N GLY A 147 7.04 10.83 19.48
CA GLY A 147 6.67 10.64 18.09
C GLY A 147 5.34 9.90 17.82
N LYS A 148 4.67 9.37 18.87
CA LYS A 148 3.33 8.78 18.76
C LYS A 148 2.24 9.66 19.38
N GLN A 149 2.60 10.72 20.10
CA GLN A 149 1.63 11.59 20.77
C GLN A 149 0.78 12.37 19.76
N GLU A 150 1.38 12.91 18.72
CA GLU A 150 0.67 13.63 17.65
C GLU A 150 -0.41 12.79 16.97
N SER A 151 -0.10 11.52 16.66
CA SER A 151 -1.08 10.58 16.09
C SER A 151 -2.28 10.38 17.03
N ILE A 152 -2.03 10.28 18.35
CA ILE A 152 -3.08 10.10 19.36
C ILE A 152 -3.93 11.37 19.48
N ILE A 153 -3.32 12.54 19.49
CA ILE A 153 -4.01 13.83 19.54
C ILE A 153 -4.97 13.95 18.35
N LYS A 154 -4.48 13.62 17.16
CA LYS A 154 -5.27 13.67 15.91
C LYS A 154 -6.41 12.65 15.91
N GLU A 155 -6.12 11.40 16.27
CA GLU A 155 -7.09 10.30 16.25
C GLU A 155 -8.18 10.47 17.33
N ALA A 156 -7.81 10.94 18.54
CA ALA A 156 -8.73 11.21 19.64
C ALA A 156 -9.36 12.61 19.56
N LYS A 157 -9.03 13.42 18.54
CA LYS A 157 -9.54 14.81 18.34
C LYS A 157 -9.28 15.73 19.53
N LEU A 158 -8.15 15.61 20.20
CA LEU A 158 -7.76 16.37 21.39
C LEU A 158 -6.98 17.64 21.05
N ASN A 159 -7.48 18.44 20.14
CA ASN A 159 -6.84 19.68 19.74
C ASN A 159 -7.07 20.79 20.79
N LYS A 160 -6.14 21.73 20.91
CA LYS A 160 -6.31 22.94 21.74
C LYS A 160 -7.60 23.67 21.38
N GLY A 161 -8.37 24.09 22.40
CA GLY A 161 -9.65 24.77 22.21
C GLY A 161 -10.87 23.84 22.11
N VAL A 162 -10.68 22.52 22.06
CA VAL A 162 -11.82 21.59 22.08
C VAL A 162 -12.54 21.63 23.41
N LYS A 163 -13.88 21.59 23.44
CA LYS A 163 -14.66 21.54 24.65
C LYS A 163 -14.50 20.22 25.37
N VAL A 164 -14.11 20.26 26.64
CA VAL A 164 -13.87 19.07 27.45
C VAL A 164 -15.16 18.66 28.14
N THR A 165 -15.73 17.55 27.69
CA THR A 165 -16.95 16.96 28.27
C THR A 165 -16.61 15.59 28.87
N GLU A 166 -17.43 15.08 29.77
CA GLU A 166 -17.30 13.70 30.30
C GLU A 166 -17.35 12.66 29.18
N ASN A 167 -18.14 12.90 28.15
CA ASN A 167 -18.19 12.05 26.97
C ASN A 167 -16.84 12.03 26.22
N LEU A 168 -16.18 13.19 26.06
CA LEU A 168 -14.85 13.26 25.43
C LEU A 168 -13.83 12.47 26.26
N LEU A 169 -13.83 12.61 27.58
CA LEU A 169 -12.92 11.91 28.50
C LEU A 169 -13.14 10.39 28.39
N THR A 170 -14.39 9.96 28.52
CA THR A 170 -14.76 8.53 28.44
C THR A 170 -14.45 7.92 27.05
N THR A 171 -14.77 8.63 25.98
CA THR A 171 -14.49 8.19 24.60
C THR A 171 -12.98 8.09 24.36
N THR A 172 -12.20 9.07 24.83
CA THR A 172 -10.74 9.05 24.73
C THR A 172 -10.14 7.88 25.50
N LYS A 173 -10.61 7.64 26.72
CA LYS A 173 -10.19 6.50 27.54
C LYS A 173 -10.47 5.18 26.82
N ASN A 174 -11.70 4.97 26.39
CA ASN A 174 -12.13 3.74 25.70
C ASN A 174 -11.37 3.53 24.37
N PHE A 175 -11.14 4.61 23.61
CA PHE A 175 -10.36 4.57 22.38
C PHE A 175 -8.93 4.08 22.64
N LEU A 176 -8.26 4.65 23.63
CA LEU A 176 -6.88 4.29 23.97
C LEU A 176 -6.78 2.89 24.56
N GLU A 177 -7.69 2.48 25.41
CA GLU A 177 -7.76 1.11 25.92
C GLU A 177 -7.94 0.10 24.78
N LYS A 178 -8.90 0.33 23.87
CA LYS A 178 -9.10 -0.50 22.68
C LYS A 178 -7.86 -0.52 21.78
N LYS A 179 -7.22 0.63 21.57
CA LYS A 179 -6.00 0.73 20.75
C LYS A 179 -4.87 -0.12 21.32
N TYR A 180 -4.60 -0.01 22.61
CA TYR A 180 -3.52 -0.77 23.26
C TYR A 180 -3.87 -2.25 23.46
N LYS A 181 -5.13 -2.59 23.72
CA LYS A 181 -5.59 -3.99 23.70
C LYS A 181 -5.35 -4.63 22.34
N LYS A 182 -5.63 -3.95 21.23
CA LYS A 182 -5.27 -4.41 19.86
C LYS A 182 -3.77 -4.57 19.64
N GLU A 183 -2.94 -3.85 20.38
CA GLU A 183 -1.49 -4.01 20.36
C GLU A 183 -0.98 -5.16 21.25
N GLY A 184 -1.86 -5.79 22.05
CA GLY A 184 -1.57 -6.91 22.94
C GLY A 184 -1.27 -6.51 24.39
N PHE A 185 -1.60 -5.30 24.79
CA PHE A 185 -1.50 -4.81 26.16
C PHE A 185 -2.87 -4.94 26.85
N LEU A 186 -3.18 -6.10 27.39
CA LEU A 186 -4.50 -6.38 27.99
C LEU A 186 -4.79 -5.57 29.25
N ASN A 187 -3.77 -5.29 30.05
CA ASN A 187 -3.87 -4.63 31.35
C ASN A 187 -3.61 -3.12 31.25
N THR A 188 -3.81 -2.52 30.10
CA THR A 188 -3.65 -1.06 29.94
C THR A 188 -4.64 -0.31 30.83
N LYS A 189 -4.13 0.61 31.62
CA LYS A 189 -4.92 1.52 32.45
C LYS A 189 -4.71 2.96 31.98
N ILE A 190 -5.82 3.68 31.79
CA ILE A 190 -5.81 5.06 31.33
C ILE A 190 -6.42 5.92 32.41
N TYR A 191 -5.67 6.92 32.83
CA TYR A 191 -6.13 7.93 33.81
C TYR A 191 -6.09 9.29 33.13
N ILE A 192 -7.20 10.00 33.16
CA ILE A 192 -7.33 11.34 32.62
C ILE A 192 -7.68 12.27 33.76
N ASN A 193 -6.83 13.25 34.01
CA ASN A 193 -7.05 14.29 35.00
C ASN A 193 -7.16 15.64 34.32
N THR A 194 -8.14 16.43 34.72
CA THR A 194 -8.31 17.81 34.26
C THR A 194 -7.97 18.75 35.41
N LEU A 195 -7.21 19.82 35.13
CA LEU A 195 -6.81 20.85 36.09
C LEU A 195 -7.28 22.20 35.57
N GLU A 196 -8.05 22.92 36.35
CA GLU A 196 -8.52 24.25 35.97
C GLU A 196 -7.35 25.24 35.93
N VAL A 197 -7.39 26.12 34.92
CA VAL A 197 -6.41 27.20 34.76
C VAL A 197 -6.96 28.47 35.42
N LYS A 198 -6.36 28.90 36.51
CA LYS A 198 -6.84 30.04 37.37
C LYS A 198 -6.67 31.43 36.74
N ASP A 199 -5.95 31.57 35.64
CA ASP A 199 -5.56 32.87 35.07
C ASP A 199 -6.48 33.41 33.96
N SER A 200 -7.62 32.79 33.71
CA SER A 200 -8.53 33.26 32.65
C SER A 200 -9.84 33.76 33.23
N ILE A 201 -9.98 35.07 33.25
CA ILE A 201 -11.17 35.76 33.73
C ILE A 201 -12.36 35.62 32.74
N GLU A 202 -12.09 35.32 31.45
CA GLU A 202 -13.11 35.32 30.40
C GLU A 202 -13.53 33.96 29.84
N THR A 203 -12.73 32.91 30.01
CA THR A 203 -13.12 31.58 29.52
C THR A 203 -12.67 30.46 30.45
N ALA A 204 -13.57 29.54 30.81
CA ALA A 204 -13.21 28.34 31.56
C ALA A 204 -12.22 27.49 30.74
N ARG A 205 -10.98 27.34 31.20
CA ARG A 205 -9.93 26.56 30.58
C ARG A 205 -9.42 25.46 31.48
N VAL A 206 -9.13 24.30 30.90
CA VAL A 206 -8.55 23.17 31.63
C VAL A 206 -7.32 22.65 30.95
N ASN A 207 -6.33 22.31 31.73
CA ASN A 207 -5.21 21.50 31.28
C ASN A 207 -5.55 20.01 31.49
N MET A 208 -5.34 19.18 30.50
CA MET A 208 -5.60 17.76 30.57
C MET A 208 -4.29 16.98 30.68
N VAL A 209 -4.21 16.11 31.69
CA VAL A 209 -3.08 15.18 31.84
C VAL A 209 -3.56 13.76 31.59
N LEU A 210 -3.10 13.20 30.51
CA LEU A 210 -3.40 11.83 30.09
C LEU A 210 -2.27 10.90 30.53
N ASN A 211 -2.49 10.07 31.51
CA ASN A 211 -1.53 9.09 32.00
C ASN A 211 -1.88 7.69 31.43
N VAL A 212 -0.98 7.14 30.63
CA VAL A 212 -1.14 5.84 29.99
C VAL A 212 -0.19 4.84 30.61
N ASP A 213 -0.71 3.96 31.43
CA ASP A 213 0.01 2.77 31.88
C ASP A 213 -0.34 1.60 30.96
N LYS A 214 0.57 1.26 30.07
CA LYS A 214 0.35 0.19 29.10
C LYS A 214 0.39 -1.21 29.71
N GLY A 215 1.07 -1.36 30.83
CA GLY A 215 1.44 -2.68 31.32
C GLY A 215 2.36 -3.45 30.39
N GLU A 216 2.47 -4.73 30.60
CA GLU A 216 3.25 -5.65 29.74
C GLU A 216 2.37 -6.33 28.68
N LYS A 217 3.00 -6.75 27.57
CA LYS A 217 2.29 -7.52 26.52
C LYS A 217 2.09 -8.94 27.00
N VAL A 218 0.84 -9.37 27.04
CA VAL A 218 0.51 -10.74 27.38
C VAL A 218 0.81 -11.68 26.22
N LYS A 219 1.64 -12.71 26.47
CA LYS A 219 2.02 -13.73 25.50
C LYS A 219 1.24 -15.01 25.74
N ILE A 220 0.97 -15.77 24.68
CA ILE A 220 0.31 -17.08 24.75
C ILE A 220 1.38 -18.15 24.88
N LYS A 221 1.37 -18.85 25.99
CA LYS A 221 2.30 -19.98 26.28
C LYS A 221 1.92 -21.17 25.43
N ASP A 222 0.69 -21.62 25.54
CA ASP A 222 0.13 -22.77 24.82
C ASP A 222 -1.33 -22.57 24.45
N ILE A 223 -1.78 -23.39 23.51
CA ILE A 223 -3.18 -23.52 23.11
C ILE A 223 -3.46 -25.01 23.03
N VAL A 224 -4.35 -25.49 23.89
CA VAL A 224 -4.73 -26.90 24.05
C VAL A 224 -6.16 -27.09 23.59
N PHE A 225 -6.41 -28.12 22.81
CA PHE A 225 -7.75 -28.52 22.41
C PHE A 225 -8.12 -29.82 23.12
N ASN A 226 -9.36 -29.96 23.53
CA ASN A 226 -9.93 -31.15 24.14
C ASN A 226 -11.17 -31.60 23.34
N GLY A 227 -11.39 -32.90 23.22
CA GLY A 227 -12.47 -33.46 22.43
C GLY A 227 -12.28 -33.39 20.92
N ASN A 228 -11.02 -33.24 20.48
CA ASN A 228 -10.58 -33.17 19.10
C ASN A 228 -9.90 -34.46 18.62
N ASP A 229 -10.64 -35.55 18.64
CA ASP A 229 -10.12 -36.90 18.33
C ASP A 229 -9.73 -37.07 16.85
N ILE A 230 -10.39 -36.35 15.94
CA ILE A 230 -10.23 -36.46 14.48
C ILE A 230 -9.21 -35.46 13.96
N LEU A 231 -9.28 -34.20 14.40
CA LEU A 231 -8.37 -33.15 13.96
C LEU A 231 -7.33 -32.86 15.04
N SER A 232 -6.07 -33.21 14.77
CA SER A 232 -4.99 -32.94 15.72
C SER A 232 -4.87 -31.45 16.07
N ASP A 233 -4.45 -31.18 17.31
CA ASP A 233 -4.12 -29.82 17.80
C ASP A 233 -3.27 -29.00 16.83
N LYS A 234 -2.29 -29.65 16.17
CA LYS A 234 -1.42 -28.99 15.20
C LYS A 234 -2.22 -28.43 14.00
N LYS A 235 -3.24 -29.18 13.51
CA LYS A 235 -4.11 -28.73 12.42
C LYS A 235 -5.01 -27.59 12.90
N LEU A 236 -5.58 -27.68 14.10
CA LEU A 236 -6.45 -26.66 14.67
C LEU A 236 -5.67 -25.38 15.01
N ARG A 237 -4.48 -25.48 15.64
CA ARG A 237 -3.60 -24.32 15.85
C ARG A 237 -3.13 -23.67 14.54
N LYS A 238 -3.04 -24.43 13.43
CA LYS A 238 -2.74 -23.88 12.11
C LYS A 238 -3.94 -23.09 11.56
N ALA A 239 -5.17 -23.53 11.80
CA ALA A 239 -6.40 -22.82 11.41
C ALA A 239 -6.54 -21.47 12.10
N MET A 240 -6.13 -21.33 13.35
CA MET A 240 -6.07 -20.07 14.06
C MET A 240 -5.02 -19.15 13.40
N LYS A 241 -5.45 -18.16 12.63
CA LYS A 241 -4.56 -17.34 11.76
C LYS A 241 -3.72 -16.32 12.55
N SER A 242 -4.31 -15.73 13.59
CA SER A 242 -3.76 -14.57 14.32
C SER A 242 -3.28 -14.94 15.73
N THR A 243 -3.98 -15.84 16.40
CA THR A 243 -3.69 -16.30 17.75
C THR A 243 -2.69 -17.46 17.68
N LYS A 244 -1.49 -17.25 18.18
CA LYS A 244 -0.40 -18.23 18.09
C LYS A 244 0.35 -18.35 19.41
N GLN A 245 0.64 -19.58 19.84
CA GLN A 245 1.49 -19.85 21.00
C GLN A 245 2.96 -19.50 20.73
N ILE A 246 3.77 -19.37 21.78
CA ILE A 246 5.21 -19.12 21.72
C ILE A 246 5.90 -20.25 20.93
N ASN A 247 6.75 -19.85 19.98
CA ASN A 247 7.60 -20.77 19.25
C ASN A 247 8.96 -20.11 18.98
N ARG A 248 10.05 -20.76 19.40
CA ARG A 248 11.42 -20.26 19.27
C ARG A 248 11.87 -20.03 17.82
N LEU A 249 11.32 -20.82 16.87
CA LEU A 249 11.65 -20.72 15.45
C LEU A 249 10.88 -19.59 14.71
N ARG A 250 9.98 -18.91 15.40
CA ARG A 250 9.12 -17.90 14.79
C ARG A 250 9.63 -16.48 15.06
N LEU A 251 10.60 -16.03 14.26
CA LEU A 251 11.29 -14.75 14.43
C LEU A 251 10.42 -13.52 14.16
N LEU A 252 9.42 -13.61 13.28
CA LEU A 252 8.67 -12.45 12.75
C LEU A 252 7.25 -12.26 13.33
N LYS A 253 6.60 -13.32 13.82
CA LYS A 253 5.25 -13.23 14.42
C LYS A 253 5.32 -13.40 15.92
N ARG A 254 5.00 -12.34 16.67
CA ARG A 254 4.98 -12.35 18.13
C ARG A 254 3.71 -13.03 18.64
N SER A 255 3.84 -13.95 19.61
CA SER A 255 2.72 -14.63 20.29
C SER A 255 2.05 -13.68 21.28
N LYS A 256 1.22 -12.78 20.81
CA LYS A 256 0.46 -11.86 21.66
C LYS A 256 -1.03 -12.20 21.63
N PHE A 257 -1.71 -12.08 22.74
CA PHE A 257 -3.14 -12.26 22.80
C PHE A 257 -3.85 -10.94 22.38
N ILE A 258 -4.82 -11.07 21.48
CA ILE A 258 -5.72 -10.00 21.06
C ILE A 258 -7.11 -10.62 21.00
N ASP A 259 -7.99 -10.17 21.87
CA ASP A 259 -9.32 -10.76 22.04
C ASP A 259 -10.14 -10.85 20.75
N SER A 260 -10.26 -9.74 20.00
CA SER A 260 -11.02 -9.72 18.73
C SER A 260 -10.45 -10.66 17.66
N ALA A 261 -9.13 -10.86 17.67
CA ALA A 261 -8.47 -11.79 16.76
C ALA A 261 -8.67 -13.24 17.23
N TYR A 262 -8.72 -13.45 18.53
CA TYR A 262 -9.01 -14.76 19.12
C TYR A 262 -10.43 -15.21 18.79
N GLN A 263 -11.43 -14.36 18.95
CA GLN A 263 -12.83 -14.68 18.58
C GLN A 263 -12.98 -15.03 17.09
N ALA A 264 -12.29 -14.30 16.22
CA ALA A 264 -12.23 -14.65 14.80
C ALA A 264 -11.54 -16.00 14.54
N ASP A 265 -10.50 -16.30 15.32
CA ASP A 265 -9.76 -17.56 15.17
C ASP A 265 -10.55 -18.76 15.71
N LEU A 266 -11.43 -18.60 16.70
CA LEU A 266 -12.38 -19.64 17.12
C LEU A 266 -13.34 -20.02 15.97
N SER A 267 -13.84 -19.03 15.23
CA SER A 267 -14.64 -19.29 14.02
C SER A 267 -13.83 -20.05 12.96
N HIS A 268 -12.56 -19.71 12.75
CA HIS A 268 -11.71 -20.45 11.83
C HIS A 268 -11.46 -21.91 12.26
N VAL A 269 -11.48 -22.19 13.56
CA VAL A 269 -11.39 -23.58 14.06
C VAL A 269 -12.64 -24.36 13.66
N VAL A 270 -13.84 -23.79 13.86
CA VAL A 270 -15.12 -24.40 13.43
C VAL A 270 -15.14 -24.56 11.91
N ASP A 271 -14.73 -23.54 11.15
CA ASP A 271 -14.64 -23.61 9.69
C ASP A 271 -13.71 -24.75 9.25
N LYS A 272 -12.61 -25.00 10.01
CA LYS A 272 -11.70 -26.10 9.70
C LYS A 272 -12.35 -27.48 9.83
N TYR A 273 -13.26 -27.66 10.78
CA TYR A 273 -14.08 -28.87 10.87
C TYR A 273 -15.07 -28.98 9.71
N LYS A 274 -15.76 -27.88 9.40
CA LYS A 274 -16.70 -27.81 8.26
C LYS A 274 -16.00 -28.07 6.91
N GLU A 275 -14.74 -27.64 6.77
CA GLU A 275 -13.91 -27.97 5.59
C GLU A 275 -13.63 -29.47 5.44
N ASN A 276 -13.74 -30.24 6.53
CA ASN A 276 -13.45 -31.66 6.57
C ASN A 276 -14.71 -32.55 6.77
N GLY A 277 -15.90 -32.02 6.59
CA GLY A 277 -17.15 -32.75 6.62
C GLY A 277 -17.90 -32.72 7.95
N TYR A 278 -17.38 -32.12 8.98
CA TYR A 278 -17.99 -32.06 10.32
C TYR A 278 -18.86 -30.81 10.45
N ARG A 279 -20.08 -30.90 9.93
CA ARG A 279 -21.06 -29.80 9.87
C ARG A 279 -21.42 -29.24 11.24
N ASP A 280 -21.65 -30.12 12.21
CA ASP A 280 -22.16 -29.79 13.53
C ASP A 280 -21.07 -29.48 14.55
N ALA A 281 -19.82 -29.41 14.09
CA ALA A 281 -18.70 -29.08 14.93
C ALA A 281 -18.85 -27.70 15.58
N ARG A 282 -18.66 -27.66 16.90
CA ARG A 282 -18.79 -26.43 17.69
C ARG A 282 -17.80 -26.37 18.83
N ILE A 283 -17.48 -25.18 19.24
CA ILE A 283 -16.75 -24.94 20.47
C ILE A 283 -17.75 -24.96 21.62
N VAL A 284 -17.54 -25.89 22.56
CA VAL A 284 -18.41 -26.05 23.73
C VAL A 284 -18.08 -25.01 24.77
N LYS A 285 -16.79 -24.84 25.03
CA LYS A 285 -16.26 -23.90 26.02
C LYS A 285 -14.85 -23.50 25.66
N ASP A 286 -14.49 -22.28 25.99
CA ASP A 286 -13.10 -21.84 25.98
C ASP A 286 -12.74 -21.20 27.33
N SER A 287 -11.49 -21.31 27.74
CA SER A 287 -10.97 -20.70 28.94
C SER A 287 -9.56 -20.17 28.78
N ILE A 288 -9.31 -19.03 29.41
CA ILE A 288 -8.01 -18.37 29.37
C ILE A 288 -7.47 -18.36 30.81
N ILE A 289 -6.37 -19.06 31.00
CA ILE A 289 -5.70 -19.20 32.30
C ILE A 289 -4.48 -18.29 32.30
N VAL A 290 -4.38 -17.43 33.32
CA VAL A 290 -3.19 -16.58 33.53
C VAL A 290 -2.18 -17.38 34.33
N ASN A 291 -0.98 -17.57 33.80
CA ASN A 291 0.12 -18.27 34.43
C ASN A 291 0.97 -17.34 35.32
N ASP A 292 1.70 -17.93 36.26
CA ASP A 292 2.59 -17.19 37.17
C ASP A 292 3.70 -16.40 36.45
N ASP A 293 4.11 -16.85 35.25
CA ASP A 293 5.10 -16.20 34.39
C ASP A 293 4.51 -15.04 33.55
N LYS A 294 3.31 -14.56 33.89
CA LYS A 294 2.57 -13.50 33.17
C LYS A 294 2.21 -13.85 31.73
N THR A 295 2.29 -15.12 31.34
CA THR A 295 1.76 -15.65 30.09
C THR A 295 0.32 -16.14 30.29
N ILE A 296 -0.35 -16.49 29.20
CA ILE A 296 -1.65 -17.16 29.25
C ILE A 296 -1.60 -18.50 28.55
N SER A 297 -2.37 -19.45 29.07
CA SER A 297 -2.71 -20.72 28.42
C SER A 297 -4.18 -20.68 28.03
N ILE A 298 -4.48 -21.19 26.85
CA ILE A 298 -5.84 -21.20 26.29
C ILE A 298 -6.26 -22.64 26.13
N ASN A 299 -7.36 -23.03 26.78
CA ASN A 299 -7.99 -24.34 26.64
C ASN A 299 -9.31 -24.19 25.87
N ILE A 300 -9.51 -25.00 24.85
CA ILE A 300 -10.68 -24.97 23.96
C ILE A 300 -11.27 -26.37 23.90
N ASP A 301 -12.48 -26.49 24.38
CA ASP A 301 -13.25 -27.75 24.36
C ASP A 301 -14.11 -27.77 23.10
N VAL A 302 -13.91 -28.78 22.26
CA VAL A 302 -14.59 -28.94 20.98
C VAL A 302 -15.50 -30.15 21.00
N ASN A 303 -16.65 -30.04 20.38
CA ASN A 303 -17.49 -31.18 20.00
C ASN A 303 -17.40 -31.25 18.45
N GLU A 304 -16.83 -32.33 17.93
CA GLU A 304 -16.57 -32.46 16.48
C GLU A 304 -17.83 -32.81 15.67
N GLY A 305 -18.83 -33.44 16.30
CA GLY A 305 -20.00 -33.91 15.59
C GLY A 305 -19.72 -35.11 14.69
N GLU A 306 -20.60 -35.36 13.75
CA GLU A 306 -20.50 -36.49 12.81
C GLU A 306 -20.01 -36.03 11.43
N LEU A 307 -19.50 -36.99 10.63
CA LEU A 307 -19.05 -36.76 9.26
C LEU A 307 -20.24 -36.81 8.31
N TYR A 308 -20.41 -35.73 7.53
CA TYR A 308 -21.47 -35.59 6.52
C TYR A 308 -20.90 -35.62 5.09
N THR A 309 -21.78 -36.03 4.17
CA THR A 309 -21.56 -35.98 2.71
C THR A 309 -22.65 -35.18 2.04
N PHE A 310 -22.35 -34.63 0.87
CA PHE A 310 -23.37 -33.97 0.03
C PHE A 310 -24.32 -35.03 -0.60
N GLY A 311 -25.59 -34.81 -0.47
CA GLY A 311 -26.67 -35.50 -1.19
C GLY A 311 -26.97 -34.84 -2.53
N ASP A 312 -28.26 -34.73 -2.85
CA ASP A 312 -28.69 -34.07 -4.07
C ASP A 312 -28.59 -32.55 -3.96
N ILE A 313 -28.08 -31.92 -5.03
CA ILE A 313 -27.96 -30.47 -5.12
C ILE A 313 -28.85 -29.98 -6.24
N THR A 314 -29.92 -29.26 -5.87
CA THR A 314 -30.90 -28.72 -6.80
C THR A 314 -30.83 -27.19 -6.87
N PHE A 315 -31.18 -26.64 -8.04
CA PHE A 315 -31.24 -25.18 -8.24
C PHE A 315 -32.69 -24.80 -8.53
N ILE A 316 -33.19 -23.78 -7.84
CA ILE A 316 -34.58 -23.31 -7.98
C ILE A 316 -34.57 -21.80 -8.21
N GLY A 317 -35.33 -21.35 -9.20
CA GLY A 317 -35.48 -19.94 -9.56
C GLY A 317 -34.45 -19.40 -10.54
N ASN A 318 -33.60 -20.28 -11.09
CA ASN A 318 -32.60 -19.94 -12.11
C ASN A 318 -33.22 -19.99 -13.51
N THR A 319 -33.48 -18.83 -14.10
CA THR A 319 -33.99 -18.73 -15.48
C THR A 319 -32.91 -18.30 -16.48
N VAL A 320 -31.86 -17.62 -15.99
CA VAL A 320 -30.75 -17.10 -16.79
C VAL A 320 -29.70 -18.17 -17.10
N TYR A 321 -29.38 -19.02 -16.13
CA TYR A 321 -28.41 -20.10 -16.27
C TYR A 321 -29.03 -21.46 -16.07
N THR A 322 -28.59 -22.43 -16.87
CA THR A 322 -29.08 -23.83 -16.73
C THR A 322 -28.48 -24.51 -15.49
N ASN A 323 -29.16 -25.55 -15.00
CA ASN A 323 -28.67 -26.34 -13.86
C ASN A 323 -27.31 -26.96 -14.13
N GLU A 324 -27.03 -27.39 -15.36
CA GLU A 324 -25.73 -27.96 -15.75
C GLU A 324 -24.63 -26.94 -15.71
N PHE A 325 -24.91 -25.67 -16.10
CA PHE A 325 -23.95 -24.59 -16.01
C PHE A 325 -23.62 -24.27 -14.56
N LEU A 326 -24.64 -24.07 -13.72
CA LEU A 326 -24.50 -23.76 -12.29
C LEU A 326 -23.77 -24.87 -11.54
N SER A 327 -24.07 -26.16 -11.86
CA SER A 327 -23.35 -27.30 -11.29
C SER A 327 -21.87 -27.31 -11.65
N ARG A 328 -21.52 -26.91 -12.89
CA ARG A 328 -20.10 -26.77 -13.31
C ARG A 328 -19.39 -25.67 -12.56
N VAL A 329 -20.05 -24.55 -12.27
CA VAL A 329 -19.47 -23.45 -11.49
C VAL A 329 -19.35 -23.85 -10.02
N LEU A 330 -20.36 -24.54 -9.47
CA LEU A 330 -20.37 -24.98 -8.09
C LEU A 330 -19.25 -25.99 -7.78
N ARG A 331 -18.95 -26.90 -8.72
CA ARG A 331 -17.89 -27.93 -8.61
C ARG A 331 -18.03 -28.86 -7.42
N ILE A 332 -19.21 -29.04 -6.88
CA ILE A 332 -19.55 -29.96 -5.80
C ILE A 332 -20.50 -31.03 -6.35
N ARG A 333 -20.28 -32.29 -6.03
CA ARG A 333 -21.04 -33.43 -6.52
C ARG A 333 -21.68 -34.20 -5.38
N LYS A 334 -22.75 -34.90 -5.67
CA LYS A 334 -23.37 -35.91 -4.77
C LYS A 334 -22.32 -36.94 -4.33
N GLY A 335 -22.24 -37.22 -3.04
CA GLY A 335 -21.27 -38.16 -2.45
C GLY A 335 -19.91 -37.51 -2.05
N ASP A 336 -19.65 -36.28 -2.46
CA ASP A 336 -18.44 -35.54 -1.97
C ASP A 336 -18.57 -35.33 -0.45
N THR A 337 -17.45 -35.34 0.26
CA THR A 337 -17.42 -34.96 1.68
C THR A 337 -17.99 -33.54 1.85
N TYR A 338 -18.94 -33.38 2.76
CA TYR A 338 -19.54 -32.07 3.01
C TYR A 338 -18.46 -31.03 3.34
N ASN A 339 -18.51 -29.89 2.64
CA ASN A 339 -17.62 -28.76 2.88
C ASN A 339 -18.42 -27.46 2.78
N GLY A 340 -19.00 -27.04 3.91
CA GLY A 340 -19.81 -25.84 3.98
C GLY A 340 -19.05 -24.55 3.66
N VAL A 341 -17.72 -24.51 3.91
CA VAL A 341 -16.87 -23.36 3.59
C VAL A 341 -16.65 -23.24 2.07
N GLU A 342 -16.41 -24.39 1.41
CA GLU A 342 -16.26 -24.41 -0.05
C GLU A 342 -17.59 -24.09 -0.74
N LEU A 343 -18.70 -24.64 -0.25
CA LEU A 343 -20.05 -24.32 -0.73
C LEU A 343 -20.29 -22.81 -0.72
N GLN A 344 -20.05 -22.14 0.39
CA GLN A 344 -20.21 -20.69 0.48
C GLN A 344 -19.29 -19.93 -0.48
N LYS A 345 -18.04 -20.35 -0.66
CA LYS A 345 -17.12 -19.75 -1.63
C LYS A 345 -17.57 -19.96 -3.08
N ARG A 346 -18.16 -21.11 -3.40
CA ARG A 346 -18.69 -21.36 -4.75
C ARG A 346 -19.97 -20.57 -5.03
N ILE A 347 -20.70 -20.26 -3.99
CA ILE A 347 -21.87 -19.35 -4.11
C ILE A 347 -21.40 -17.89 -4.20
N ALA A 348 -20.54 -17.44 -3.27
CA ALA A 348 -20.03 -16.08 -3.22
C ALA A 348 -18.69 -16.01 -2.47
N ASP A 349 -17.57 -15.85 -3.17
CA ASP A 349 -16.25 -15.68 -2.57
C ASP A 349 -15.91 -14.19 -2.33
N ASN A 350 -16.22 -13.70 -1.16
CA ASN A 350 -15.91 -12.32 -0.76
C ASN A 350 -14.41 -12.05 -0.55
N SER A 351 -13.56 -13.08 -0.63
CA SER A 351 -12.10 -12.90 -0.49
C SER A 351 -11.44 -12.39 -1.76
N LYS A 352 -12.11 -12.55 -2.92
CA LYS A 352 -11.62 -12.15 -4.24
C LYS A 352 -12.73 -11.45 -5.02
N PRO A 353 -12.52 -10.22 -5.47
CA PRO A 353 -13.55 -9.48 -6.21
C PRO A 353 -13.94 -10.13 -7.55
N ASP A 354 -13.02 -10.87 -8.16
CA ASP A 354 -13.12 -11.53 -9.47
C ASP A 354 -13.13 -13.07 -9.35
N ALA A 355 -13.64 -13.60 -8.25
CA ALA A 355 -13.75 -15.05 -8.04
C ALA A 355 -14.69 -15.71 -9.07
N ASP A 356 -14.41 -17.00 -9.38
CA ASP A 356 -15.24 -17.83 -10.24
C ASP A 356 -16.33 -18.51 -9.38
N ASP A 357 -17.34 -17.72 -9.00
CA ASP A 357 -18.48 -18.12 -8.16
C ASP A 357 -19.81 -17.74 -8.81
N ILE A 358 -20.90 -18.37 -8.36
CA ILE A 358 -22.24 -18.20 -8.95
C ILE A 358 -22.69 -16.74 -8.87
N THR A 359 -22.50 -16.06 -7.74
CA THR A 359 -22.91 -14.66 -7.56
C THR A 359 -22.17 -13.73 -8.53
N ASN A 360 -20.85 -13.93 -8.73
CA ASN A 360 -20.08 -13.14 -9.69
C ASN A 360 -20.55 -13.38 -11.14
N TRP A 361 -20.94 -14.60 -11.50
CA TRP A 361 -21.53 -14.86 -12.81
C TRP A 361 -22.80 -14.06 -13.04
N TYR A 362 -23.74 -14.06 -12.10
CA TYR A 362 -24.93 -13.22 -12.17
C TYR A 362 -24.62 -11.73 -12.22
N GLN A 363 -23.74 -11.25 -11.34
CA GLN A 363 -23.36 -9.84 -11.26
C GLN A 363 -22.57 -9.34 -12.49
N ASN A 364 -21.84 -10.19 -13.16
CA ASN A 364 -21.13 -9.81 -14.40
C ASN A 364 -22.07 -9.63 -15.59
N TYR A 365 -23.25 -10.25 -15.52
CA TYR A 365 -24.27 -10.16 -16.57
C TYR A 365 -25.49 -9.33 -16.17
N GLY A 366 -25.30 -8.37 -15.26
CA GLY A 366 -26.31 -7.38 -14.93
C GLY A 366 -27.16 -7.65 -13.71
N TYR A 367 -27.15 -8.84 -13.16
CA TYR A 367 -28.02 -9.23 -12.06
C TYR A 367 -27.45 -8.85 -10.69
N LEU A 368 -27.26 -7.53 -10.49
CA LEU A 368 -26.72 -6.99 -9.24
C LEU A 368 -27.56 -7.36 -8.01
N PHE A 369 -28.87 -7.37 -8.17
CA PHE A 369 -29.81 -7.60 -7.07
C PHE A 369 -30.13 -9.09 -6.86
N SER A 370 -29.44 -10.00 -7.55
CA SER A 370 -29.61 -11.43 -7.36
C SER A 370 -29.26 -11.86 -5.94
N GLN A 371 -30.09 -12.75 -5.39
CA GLN A 371 -29.88 -13.37 -4.09
C GLN A 371 -29.78 -14.89 -4.31
N ILE A 372 -28.69 -15.48 -3.82
CA ILE A 372 -28.39 -16.89 -4.02
C ILE A 372 -28.12 -17.49 -2.65
N ASN A 373 -29.05 -18.32 -2.19
CA ASN A 373 -29.06 -18.87 -0.84
C ASN A 373 -29.06 -20.40 -0.88
N PRO A 374 -27.97 -21.07 -0.50
CA PRO A 374 -27.98 -22.51 -0.31
C PRO A 374 -28.75 -22.86 0.98
N VAL A 375 -29.74 -23.71 0.87
CA VAL A 375 -30.58 -24.19 1.98
C VAL A 375 -30.41 -25.69 2.11
N GLU A 376 -30.12 -26.15 3.31
CA GLU A 376 -30.11 -27.57 3.63
C GLU A 376 -31.57 -28.03 3.81
N VAL A 377 -32.07 -28.94 2.95
CA VAL A 377 -33.45 -29.39 2.96
C VAL A 377 -33.61 -30.70 3.70
N SER A 378 -32.59 -31.55 3.73
CA SER A 378 -32.54 -32.74 4.58
C SER A 378 -31.12 -33.01 5.09
N ALA A 379 -30.99 -33.75 6.16
CA ALA A 379 -29.71 -34.18 6.73
C ALA A 379 -29.83 -35.61 7.28
N ASP A 380 -30.49 -36.46 6.57
CA ASP A 380 -30.79 -37.85 7.01
C ASP A 380 -29.61 -38.77 6.73
N ASN A 381 -29.29 -39.66 7.68
CA ASN A 381 -28.17 -40.62 7.56
C ASN A 381 -26.81 -39.97 7.21
N ASN A 382 -26.56 -38.78 7.72
CA ASN A 382 -25.34 -38.00 7.47
C ASN A 382 -25.18 -37.59 5.98
N ILE A 383 -26.24 -37.54 5.21
CA ILE A 383 -26.30 -37.06 3.84
C ILE A 383 -27.11 -35.76 3.84
N ILE A 384 -26.53 -34.69 3.30
CA ILE A 384 -27.14 -33.36 3.29
C ILE A 384 -27.55 -33.02 1.87
N ASP A 385 -28.86 -32.92 1.65
CA ASP A 385 -29.40 -32.40 0.40
C ASP A 385 -29.48 -30.87 0.44
N ILE A 386 -29.02 -30.24 -0.64
CA ILE A 386 -28.93 -28.79 -0.75
C ILE A 386 -29.87 -28.28 -1.85
N GLU A 387 -30.68 -27.31 -1.51
CA GLU A 387 -31.47 -26.54 -2.47
C GLU A 387 -30.87 -25.13 -2.60
N VAL A 388 -30.28 -24.81 -3.74
CA VAL A 388 -29.76 -23.46 -4.02
C VAL A 388 -30.92 -22.62 -4.57
N ARG A 389 -31.47 -21.77 -3.70
CA ARG A 389 -32.60 -20.88 -4.02
C ARG A 389 -32.03 -19.58 -4.61
N ILE A 390 -32.44 -19.30 -5.84
CA ILE A 390 -31.97 -18.16 -6.62
C ILE A 390 -33.15 -17.22 -6.88
N SER A 391 -32.99 -15.98 -6.43
CA SER A 391 -33.87 -14.88 -6.82
C SER A 391 -33.03 -13.93 -7.70
N GLU A 392 -33.24 -14.01 -9.01
CA GLU A 392 -32.41 -13.33 -10.00
C GLU A 392 -32.62 -11.82 -9.98
N GLY A 393 -33.85 -11.35 -9.73
CA GLY A 393 -34.22 -9.94 -9.81
C GLY A 393 -34.20 -9.40 -11.23
N LYS A 394 -34.33 -8.09 -11.38
CA LYS A 394 -34.22 -7.41 -12.67
C LYS A 394 -32.74 -7.11 -13.00
N PRO A 395 -32.36 -7.12 -14.28
CA PRO A 395 -31.07 -6.60 -14.72
C PRO A 395 -30.90 -5.15 -14.28
N ALA A 396 -29.73 -4.82 -13.73
CA ALA A 396 -29.38 -3.49 -13.27
C ALA A 396 -28.61 -2.72 -14.34
N TYR A 397 -28.86 -1.42 -14.42
CA TYR A 397 -28.16 -0.49 -15.31
C TYR A 397 -27.55 0.65 -14.50
N PHE A 398 -26.38 1.12 -14.90
CA PHE A 398 -25.81 2.32 -14.33
C PHE A 398 -26.67 3.54 -14.74
N ASN A 399 -27.28 4.21 -13.77
CA ASN A 399 -28.03 5.44 -14.01
C ASN A 399 -27.07 6.62 -14.05
N ASN A 400 -26.24 6.82 -13.02
CA ASN A 400 -25.20 7.82 -12.96
C ASN A 400 -23.86 7.20 -12.59
N VAL A 401 -22.77 7.80 -13.11
CA VAL A 401 -21.40 7.42 -12.76
C VAL A 401 -20.63 8.69 -12.43
N SER A 402 -20.15 8.80 -11.19
CA SER A 402 -19.42 9.95 -10.68
C SER A 402 -18.07 9.57 -10.07
N VAL A 403 -17.20 10.57 -9.96
CA VAL A 403 -15.91 10.45 -9.28
C VAL A 403 -15.79 11.57 -8.26
N VAL A 404 -15.24 11.28 -7.09
CA VAL A 404 -15.00 12.25 -6.02
C VAL A 404 -13.58 12.08 -5.46
N GLY A 405 -12.94 13.20 -5.08
CA GLY A 405 -11.61 13.22 -4.50
C GLY A 405 -10.46 13.41 -5.50
N ASN A 406 -10.77 13.76 -6.74
CA ASN A 406 -9.80 14.12 -7.80
C ASN A 406 -9.55 15.63 -7.86
N ASP A 407 -9.15 16.24 -6.74
CA ASP A 407 -9.04 17.70 -6.58
C ASP A 407 -8.02 18.37 -7.52
N LYS A 408 -6.98 17.63 -7.95
CA LYS A 408 -5.91 18.12 -8.85
C LYS A 408 -6.00 17.53 -10.25
N THR A 409 -6.70 16.41 -10.40
CA THR A 409 -6.82 15.69 -11.67
C THR A 409 -8.12 16.07 -12.35
N ASN A 410 -8.04 16.50 -13.60
CA ASN A 410 -9.22 16.87 -14.36
C ASN A 410 -10.17 15.68 -14.58
N ASP A 411 -11.46 15.91 -14.49
CA ASP A 411 -12.50 14.89 -14.64
C ASP A 411 -12.34 14.06 -15.92
N HIS A 412 -12.08 14.70 -17.06
CA HIS A 412 -11.92 13.99 -18.33
C HIS A 412 -10.80 12.94 -18.31
N VAL A 413 -9.75 13.15 -17.49
CA VAL A 413 -8.64 12.22 -17.33
C VAL A 413 -9.07 10.98 -16.56
N VAL A 414 -9.94 11.14 -15.56
CA VAL A 414 -10.47 10.05 -14.77
C VAL A 414 -11.55 9.29 -15.53
N TYR A 415 -12.53 10.03 -16.09
CA TYR A 415 -13.67 9.43 -16.79
C TYR A 415 -13.28 8.64 -18.04
N ARG A 416 -12.18 8.98 -18.72
CA ARG A 416 -11.69 8.19 -19.87
C ARG A 416 -11.22 6.78 -19.50
N GLU A 417 -10.77 6.57 -18.26
CA GLU A 417 -10.32 5.26 -17.77
C GLU A 417 -11.44 4.43 -17.14
N ILE A 418 -12.59 5.02 -16.88
CA ILE A 418 -13.75 4.31 -16.29
C ILE A 418 -14.41 3.42 -17.34
N ARG A 419 -14.61 2.14 -17.00
CA ARG A 419 -15.24 1.14 -17.85
C ARG A 419 -16.77 1.09 -17.73
N THR A 420 -17.29 1.61 -16.64
CA THR A 420 -18.73 1.72 -16.38
C THR A 420 -19.27 3.03 -16.95
N ARG A 421 -20.35 2.98 -17.73
CA ARG A 421 -20.94 4.15 -18.35
C ARG A 421 -22.43 4.23 -18.02
N PRO A 422 -22.99 5.44 -17.86
CA PRO A 422 -24.44 5.59 -17.73
C PRO A 422 -25.19 4.89 -18.88
N GLY A 423 -26.27 4.20 -18.55
CA GLY A 423 -27.07 3.41 -19.47
C GLY A 423 -26.54 2.03 -19.84
N GLN A 424 -25.34 1.67 -19.42
CA GLN A 424 -24.80 0.32 -19.62
C GLN A 424 -25.33 -0.66 -18.57
N LEU A 425 -25.45 -1.91 -18.99
CA LEU A 425 -25.75 -3.02 -18.11
C LEU A 425 -24.66 -3.13 -17.04
N TYR A 426 -25.06 -3.34 -15.80
CA TYR A 426 -24.13 -3.55 -14.69
C TYR A 426 -23.21 -4.74 -14.95
N SER A 427 -21.94 -4.57 -14.65
CA SER A 427 -20.97 -5.65 -14.68
C SER A 427 -19.95 -5.44 -13.57
N LYS A 428 -19.89 -6.39 -12.64
CA LYS A 428 -18.90 -6.38 -11.54
C LYS A 428 -17.48 -6.41 -12.08
N ALA A 429 -17.23 -7.17 -13.13
CA ALA A 429 -15.93 -7.22 -13.80
C ALA A 429 -15.48 -5.83 -14.29
N ASN A 430 -16.38 -5.04 -14.86
CA ASN A 430 -16.09 -3.66 -15.30
C ASN A 430 -15.82 -2.73 -14.11
N VAL A 431 -16.51 -2.90 -12.98
CA VAL A 431 -16.25 -2.13 -11.74
C VAL A 431 -14.86 -2.47 -11.21
N VAL A 432 -14.54 -3.75 -11.07
CA VAL A 432 -13.21 -4.22 -10.60
C VAL A 432 -12.12 -3.73 -11.55
N ARG A 433 -12.37 -3.80 -12.86
CA ARG A 433 -11.45 -3.32 -13.88
C ARG A 433 -11.20 -1.81 -13.76
N THR A 434 -12.26 -1.01 -13.56
CA THR A 434 -12.14 0.44 -13.34
C THR A 434 -11.27 0.76 -12.13
N VAL A 435 -11.51 0.09 -10.99
CA VAL A 435 -10.68 0.28 -9.78
C VAL A 435 -9.21 -0.02 -10.06
N ARG A 436 -8.94 -1.09 -10.82
CA ARG A 436 -7.57 -1.46 -11.22
C ARG A 436 -6.94 -0.39 -12.11
N GLU A 437 -7.64 0.08 -13.13
CA GLU A 437 -7.13 1.09 -14.07
C GLU A 437 -6.85 2.42 -13.36
N LEU A 438 -7.76 2.88 -12.52
CA LEU A 438 -7.55 4.08 -11.69
C LEU A 438 -6.34 3.92 -10.76
N GLY A 439 -6.16 2.75 -10.14
CA GLY A 439 -5.00 2.46 -9.28
C GLY A 439 -3.66 2.42 -10.04
N GLN A 440 -3.68 2.03 -11.31
CA GLN A 440 -2.48 1.97 -12.17
C GLN A 440 -2.07 3.32 -12.75
N MET A 441 -2.92 4.35 -12.69
CA MET A 441 -2.58 5.70 -13.15
C MET A 441 -1.38 6.32 -12.40
N GLY A 442 -1.14 5.90 -11.15
CA GLY A 442 0.03 6.30 -10.37
C GLY A 442 -0.11 7.64 -9.64
N PHE A 443 -1.27 8.29 -9.70
CA PHE A 443 -1.57 9.50 -8.93
C PHE A 443 -2.76 9.35 -7.97
N PHE A 444 -3.35 8.15 -7.89
CA PHE A 444 -4.31 7.77 -6.85
C PHE A 444 -3.72 6.67 -5.94
N ASP A 445 -4.10 6.69 -4.67
CA ASP A 445 -3.77 5.60 -3.74
C ASP A 445 -4.65 4.39 -4.05
N ALA A 446 -4.05 3.36 -4.63
CA ALA A 446 -4.75 2.15 -5.04
C ALA A 446 -5.47 1.41 -3.90
N GLN A 447 -5.08 1.63 -2.63
CA GLN A 447 -5.72 1.04 -1.46
C GLN A 447 -6.93 1.84 -0.95
N GLU A 448 -7.03 3.10 -1.37
CA GLU A 448 -8.10 4.03 -0.97
C GLU A 448 -9.12 4.29 -2.08
N ILE A 449 -9.01 3.58 -3.22
CA ILE A 449 -10.04 3.63 -4.26
C ILE A 449 -11.19 2.73 -3.84
N SER A 450 -12.37 3.32 -3.66
CA SER A 450 -13.56 2.58 -3.29
C SER A 450 -14.72 2.84 -4.24
N PRO A 451 -15.33 1.78 -4.80
CA PRO A 451 -16.56 1.88 -5.54
C PRO A 451 -17.75 1.92 -4.57
N ASN A 452 -18.50 2.99 -4.58
CA ASN A 452 -19.68 3.18 -3.76
C ASN A 452 -20.95 3.04 -4.61
N PHE A 453 -21.90 2.25 -4.10
CA PHE A 453 -23.20 2.04 -4.73
C PHE A 453 -24.21 2.94 -4.06
N ASN A 454 -24.74 3.92 -4.81
CA ASN A 454 -25.70 4.88 -4.32
C ASN A 454 -27.05 4.66 -4.98
N ASN A 455 -28.12 5.01 -4.29
CA ASN A 455 -29.51 4.96 -4.80
C ASN A 455 -29.89 3.65 -5.51
N PRO A 456 -29.64 2.47 -4.91
CA PRO A 456 -30.03 1.20 -5.52
C PRO A 456 -31.54 1.11 -5.64
N ASN A 457 -32.07 0.90 -6.86
CA ASN A 457 -33.50 0.73 -7.11
C ASN A 457 -33.77 -0.64 -7.79
N PRO A 458 -34.03 -1.70 -7.00
CA PRO A 458 -34.31 -3.02 -7.55
C PRO A 458 -35.57 -3.08 -8.43
N ASN A 459 -36.54 -2.19 -8.18
CA ASN A 459 -37.81 -2.19 -8.93
C ASN A 459 -37.63 -1.66 -10.35
N GLU A 460 -36.77 -0.63 -10.53
CA GLU A 460 -36.45 -0.06 -11.84
C GLU A 460 -35.22 -0.70 -12.47
N GLY A 461 -34.44 -1.45 -11.70
CA GLY A 461 -33.17 -2.01 -12.17
C GLY A 461 -32.10 -0.93 -12.41
N THR A 462 -31.99 0.06 -11.53
CA THR A 462 -31.03 1.14 -11.67
C THR A 462 -30.13 1.29 -10.45
N ILE A 463 -28.90 1.80 -10.68
CA ILE A 463 -27.91 2.09 -9.63
C ILE A 463 -27.03 3.25 -10.03
N ASP A 464 -26.74 4.12 -9.07
CA ASP A 464 -25.73 5.16 -9.20
C ASP A 464 -24.40 4.64 -8.71
N MET A 465 -23.33 4.89 -9.48
CA MET A 465 -21.97 4.47 -9.18
C MET A 465 -21.09 5.66 -8.88
N GLU A 466 -20.46 5.68 -7.71
CA GLU A 466 -19.50 6.70 -7.33
C GLU A 466 -18.14 6.04 -7.04
N TYR A 467 -17.11 6.48 -7.73
CA TYR A 467 -15.73 6.10 -7.43
C TYR A 467 -15.09 7.16 -6.53
N SER A 468 -14.90 6.83 -5.26
CA SER A 468 -14.11 7.67 -4.35
C SER A 468 -12.64 7.37 -4.56
N VAL A 469 -11.86 8.39 -4.87
CA VAL A 469 -10.41 8.31 -5.06
C VAL A 469 -9.72 9.24 -4.08
N LYS A 470 -8.46 8.93 -3.77
CA LYS A 470 -7.61 9.80 -2.97
C LYS A 470 -6.31 10.05 -3.69
N GLU A 471 -6.05 11.30 -4.02
CA GLU A 471 -4.83 11.67 -4.69
C GLU A 471 -3.60 11.50 -3.81
N THR A 472 -2.56 10.95 -4.39
CA THR A 472 -1.22 10.87 -3.80
C THR A 472 -0.30 11.90 -4.43
N GLY A 473 0.89 12.08 -3.86
CA GLY A 473 1.93 12.87 -4.50
C GLY A 473 2.34 12.21 -5.82
N SER A 474 1.96 12.81 -6.94
CA SER A 474 2.29 12.33 -8.29
C SER A 474 3.68 12.76 -8.76
N SER A 475 4.32 13.66 -8.05
CA SER A 475 5.68 14.13 -8.34
C SER A 475 6.69 13.35 -7.52
N GLN A 476 7.73 12.87 -8.16
CA GLN A 476 8.82 12.14 -7.52
C GLN A 476 10.13 12.87 -7.77
N ILE A 477 10.91 13.03 -6.73
CA ILE A 477 12.28 13.55 -6.79
C ILE A 477 13.20 12.37 -6.50
N GLU A 478 14.00 11.99 -7.49
CA GLU A 478 15.05 11.00 -7.35
C GLU A 478 16.35 11.73 -7.01
N LEU A 479 16.87 11.51 -5.83
CA LEU A 479 18.19 12.00 -5.44
C LEU A 479 19.03 10.81 -5.01
N GLN A 480 20.01 10.45 -5.83
CA GLN A 480 20.90 9.34 -5.55
C GLN A 480 22.33 9.84 -5.53
N GLY A 481 23.12 9.33 -4.62
CA GLY A 481 24.55 9.55 -4.55
C GLY A 481 25.24 8.25 -4.18
N GLY A 482 26.35 7.97 -4.82
CA GLY A 482 27.16 6.80 -4.59
C GLY A 482 28.61 7.02 -4.92
N TYR A 483 29.49 6.12 -4.49
CA TYR A 483 30.89 6.08 -4.85
C TYR A 483 31.17 4.81 -5.65
N GLY A 484 31.65 4.98 -6.88
CA GLY A 484 31.97 3.86 -7.77
C GLY A 484 32.76 4.33 -8.98
N GLY A 485 33.44 3.42 -9.66
CA GLY A 485 34.25 3.73 -10.84
C GLY A 485 35.31 4.80 -10.63
N GLY A 486 35.82 4.92 -9.39
CA GLY A 486 36.89 5.89 -9.02
C GLY A 486 36.39 7.28 -8.65
N GLY A 487 35.07 7.50 -8.51
CA GLY A 487 34.54 8.83 -8.17
C GLY A 487 33.14 8.82 -7.54
N PHE A 488 32.68 9.99 -7.12
CA PHE A 488 31.31 10.20 -6.68
C PHE A 488 30.38 10.32 -7.90
N ILE A 489 29.21 9.69 -7.80
CA ILE A 489 28.18 9.75 -8.83
C ILE A 489 26.93 10.32 -8.18
N GLY A 490 26.38 11.36 -8.80
CA GLY A 490 25.12 11.97 -8.42
C GLY A 490 24.05 11.79 -9.49
N THR A 491 22.83 11.47 -9.08
CA THR A 491 21.64 11.48 -9.96
C THR A 491 20.59 12.38 -9.34
N LEU A 492 20.07 13.29 -10.13
CA LEU A 492 18.89 14.09 -9.84
C LEU A 492 17.84 13.75 -10.89
N GLY A 493 16.74 13.15 -10.46
CA GLY A 493 15.58 12.87 -11.29
C GLY A 493 14.36 13.64 -10.80
N LEU A 494 13.63 14.24 -11.70
CA LEU A 494 12.34 14.89 -11.46
C LEU A 494 11.32 14.20 -12.35
N SER A 495 10.30 13.58 -11.76
CA SER A 495 9.22 12.91 -12.47
C SER A 495 7.86 13.44 -12.01
N PHE A 496 7.04 13.80 -12.97
CA PHE A 496 5.72 14.37 -12.78
C PHE A 496 4.70 13.53 -13.56
N ASN A 497 3.91 12.74 -12.84
CA ASN A 497 3.01 11.75 -13.45
C ASN A 497 1.61 12.30 -13.83
N ASN A 498 1.28 13.52 -13.45
CA ASN A 498 -0.01 14.15 -13.76
C ASN A 498 0.20 15.54 -14.35
N PHE A 499 1.16 15.69 -15.25
CA PHE A 499 1.53 16.96 -15.85
C PHE A 499 0.43 17.45 -16.83
N ALA A 500 0.33 18.77 -17.00
CA ALA A 500 -0.58 19.44 -17.94
C ALA A 500 0.17 20.44 -18.82
N ILE A 501 0.62 20.01 -20.00
CA ILE A 501 1.41 20.84 -20.92
C ILE A 501 0.65 22.08 -21.41
N LYS A 502 -0.68 21.97 -21.58
CA LYS A 502 -1.53 23.09 -22.01
C LYS A 502 -1.56 24.24 -21.02
N ASP A 503 -1.24 23.98 -19.77
CA ASP A 503 -1.29 24.97 -18.70
C ASP A 503 0.10 25.55 -18.35
N ILE A 504 1.14 25.20 -19.11
CA ILE A 504 2.52 25.63 -18.86
C ILE A 504 2.70 27.15 -18.94
N LEU A 505 1.85 27.84 -19.67
CA LEU A 505 1.87 29.31 -19.80
C LEU A 505 0.93 30.01 -18.80
N LYS A 506 0.16 29.27 -17.99
CA LYS A 506 -0.78 29.83 -17.02
C LYS A 506 -0.13 29.89 -15.64
N LYS A 507 0.13 31.12 -15.14
CA LYS A 507 0.78 31.31 -13.83
C LYS A 507 0.01 30.67 -12.67
N ASP A 508 -1.29 30.72 -12.69
CA ASP A 508 -2.18 30.19 -11.64
C ASP A 508 -2.18 28.65 -11.57
N ALA A 509 -1.70 27.97 -12.62
CA ALA A 509 -1.59 26.51 -12.68
C ALA A 509 -0.38 25.95 -11.92
N TYR A 510 0.57 26.82 -11.52
CA TYR A 510 1.81 26.39 -10.85
C TYR A 510 1.58 26.12 -9.35
N LYS A 511 1.33 24.81 -8.99
CA LYS A 511 1.11 24.34 -7.60
C LYS A 511 1.82 23.00 -7.28
N PRO A 512 3.13 22.86 -7.36
CA PRO A 512 4.25 23.71 -7.82
C PRO A 512 4.46 23.72 -9.33
N ILE A 513 3.88 22.79 -10.09
CA ILE A 513 3.91 22.72 -11.55
C ILE A 513 2.49 22.54 -12.10
N PRO A 514 2.24 22.85 -13.37
CA PRO A 514 0.93 22.58 -14.00
C PRO A 514 0.59 21.09 -13.97
N MET A 515 -0.55 20.75 -13.39
CA MET A 515 -0.99 19.35 -13.18
C MET A 515 -2.46 19.19 -13.56
N GLY A 516 -2.85 17.95 -13.85
CA GLY A 516 -4.26 17.58 -14.01
C GLY A 516 -4.59 16.82 -15.29
N ASP A 517 -3.73 16.80 -16.33
CA ASP A 517 -4.03 16.16 -17.61
C ASP A 517 -3.55 14.70 -17.72
N GLY A 518 -2.92 14.18 -16.68
CA GLY A 518 -2.45 12.79 -16.65
C GLY A 518 -1.23 12.54 -17.54
N GLN A 519 -0.58 13.58 -18.07
CA GLN A 519 0.65 13.45 -18.82
C GLN A 519 1.83 13.14 -17.91
N LYS A 520 2.86 12.51 -18.46
CA LYS A 520 4.09 12.22 -17.72
C LYS A 520 5.23 13.05 -18.28
N LEU A 521 5.91 13.76 -17.40
CA LEU A 521 7.11 14.53 -17.71
C LEU A 521 8.23 14.05 -16.78
N ALA A 522 9.37 13.64 -17.34
CA ALA A 522 10.54 13.31 -16.55
C ALA A 522 11.80 13.99 -17.08
N LEU A 523 12.56 14.50 -16.14
CA LEU A 523 13.87 15.11 -16.34
C LEU A 523 14.88 14.35 -15.49
N ARG A 524 16.00 13.90 -16.05
CA ARG A 524 17.03 13.22 -15.29
C ARG A 524 18.39 13.75 -15.66
N LEU A 525 19.13 14.13 -14.65
CA LEU A 525 20.53 14.48 -14.70
C LEU A 525 21.30 13.46 -13.89
N GLN A 526 22.28 12.82 -14.52
CA GLN A 526 23.23 11.97 -13.83
C GLN A 526 24.63 12.47 -14.14
N ALA A 527 25.41 12.69 -13.12
CA ALA A 527 26.74 13.25 -13.31
C ALA A 527 27.76 12.58 -12.40
N SER A 528 28.94 12.36 -12.95
CA SER A 528 30.14 11.97 -12.23
C SER A 528 31.31 12.76 -12.77
N ARG A 529 32.53 12.52 -12.23
CA ARG A 529 33.77 13.05 -12.79
C ARG A 529 34.00 12.58 -14.23
N PHE A 530 33.54 11.37 -14.58
CA PHE A 530 33.85 10.70 -15.85
C PHE A 530 32.70 10.71 -16.84
N PHE A 531 31.48 11.02 -16.43
CA PHE A 531 30.36 11.08 -17.35
C PHE A 531 29.28 12.06 -16.90
N GLN A 532 28.49 12.50 -17.87
CA GLN A 532 27.29 13.32 -17.67
C GLN A 532 26.20 12.80 -18.59
N THR A 533 25.01 12.56 -18.06
CA THR A 533 23.82 12.14 -18.83
C THR A 533 22.68 13.09 -18.52
N TYR A 534 22.08 13.63 -19.57
CA TYR A 534 20.90 14.46 -19.52
C TYR A 534 19.80 13.71 -20.27
N SER A 535 18.65 13.53 -19.65
CA SER A 535 17.51 12.97 -20.33
C SER A 535 16.23 13.72 -20.03
N PHE A 536 15.41 13.86 -21.04
CA PHE A 536 14.07 14.42 -21.02
C PHE A 536 13.13 13.40 -21.61
N SER A 537 12.01 13.16 -20.98
CA SER A 537 10.94 12.35 -21.55
C SER A 537 9.57 12.95 -21.26
N PHE A 538 8.72 12.90 -22.27
CA PHE A 538 7.33 13.32 -22.19
C PHE A 538 6.42 12.22 -22.75
N SER A 539 5.30 11.99 -22.11
CA SER A 539 4.30 11.02 -22.56
C SER A 539 2.88 11.53 -22.35
N GLU A 540 2.08 11.46 -23.41
CA GLU A 540 0.65 11.72 -23.43
C GLU A 540 -0.08 10.38 -23.55
N PRO A 541 -0.77 9.88 -22.52
CA PRO A 541 -1.42 8.57 -22.58
C PRO A 541 -2.63 8.49 -23.51
N TRP A 542 -3.25 9.62 -23.82
CA TRP A 542 -4.43 9.68 -24.67
C TRP A 542 -4.28 10.75 -25.76
N LEU A 543 -3.54 10.43 -26.81
CA LEU A 543 -3.27 11.34 -27.92
C LEU A 543 -4.58 11.87 -28.56
N GLY A 544 -4.76 13.18 -28.50
CA GLY A 544 -6.00 13.83 -28.92
C GLY A 544 -7.20 13.63 -27.98
N GLY A 545 -7.01 13.08 -26.79
CA GLY A 545 -8.01 12.96 -25.70
C GLY A 545 -9.15 11.98 -25.93
N LYS A 546 -9.26 11.37 -27.10
CA LYS A 546 -10.41 10.49 -27.49
C LYS A 546 -10.09 9.02 -27.64
N ARG A 547 -8.83 8.67 -27.85
CA ARG A 547 -8.41 7.28 -28.10
C ARG A 547 -7.29 6.88 -27.15
N PRO A 548 -7.27 5.67 -26.63
CA PRO A 548 -6.21 5.18 -25.75
C PRO A 548 -4.94 4.84 -26.55
N VAL A 549 -4.39 5.85 -27.23
CA VAL A 549 -3.13 5.79 -27.93
C VAL A 549 -2.15 6.70 -27.19
N GLN A 550 -1.16 6.11 -26.59
CA GLN A 550 -0.10 6.84 -25.91
C GLN A 550 0.92 7.34 -26.93
N PHE A 551 1.23 8.62 -26.89
CA PHE A 551 2.38 9.21 -27.57
C PHE A 551 3.49 9.41 -26.56
N SER A 552 4.72 9.14 -26.94
CA SER A 552 5.91 9.41 -26.11
C SER A 552 7.03 10.01 -26.95
N THR A 553 7.79 10.90 -26.34
CA THR A 553 9.04 11.41 -26.90
C THR A 553 10.11 11.43 -25.82
N SER A 554 11.34 11.11 -26.20
CA SER A 554 12.49 11.21 -25.32
C SER A 554 13.70 11.78 -26.03
N LEU A 555 14.45 12.61 -25.31
CA LEU A 555 15.72 13.16 -25.73
C LEU A 555 16.76 12.74 -24.70
N SER A 556 17.92 12.30 -25.15
CA SER A 556 19.02 11.95 -24.26
C SER A 556 20.35 12.44 -24.84
N HIS A 557 21.19 12.91 -23.94
CA HIS A 557 22.57 13.27 -24.28
C HIS A 557 23.47 12.76 -23.18
N THR A 558 24.42 11.90 -23.56
CA THR A 558 25.43 11.35 -22.64
C THR A 558 26.79 11.76 -23.13
N LYS A 559 27.62 12.26 -22.24
CA LYS A 559 29.02 12.57 -22.49
C LYS A 559 29.86 11.80 -21.50
N GLN A 560 30.84 11.04 -22.02
CA GLN A 560 31.79 10.26 -21.24
C GLN A 560 33.19 10.70 -21.52
N PHE A 561 34.05 10.76 -20.50
CA PHE A 561 35.44 11.15 -20.58
C PHE A 561 36.36 9.98 -20.25
N LEU A 562 37.54 9.92 -20.87
CA LEU A 562 38.50 8.87 -20.59
C LEU A 562 39.22 9.18 -19.26
N PHE A 563 39.56 8.13 -18.52
CA PHE A 563 40.40 8.24 -17.31
C PHE A 563 41.85 8.46 -17.70
N ASN A 564 42.48 9.51 -17.20
CA ASN A 564 43.91 9.78 -17.36
C ASN A 564 44.69 9.23 -16.14
N PRO A 565 45.46 8.17 -16.30
CA PRO A 565 46.17 7.54 -15.19
C PRO A 565 47.26 8.42 -14.57
N LEU A 566 47.80 9.38 -15.36
CA LEU A 566 48.85 10.29 -14.90
C LEU A 566 48.31 11.38 -13.96
N THR A 567 47.21 11.99 -14.32
CA THR A 567 46.55 13.02 -13.51
C THR A 567 45.57 12.46 -12.51
N ARG A 568 45.22 11.17 -12.62
CA ARG A 568 44.13 10.49 -11.87
C ARG A 568 42.78 11.23 -11.98
N ASP A 569 42.54 11.89 -13.12
CA ASP A 569 41.33 12.65 -13.39
C ASP A 569 40.75 12.34 -14.77
N ALA A 570 39.60 12.91 -15.09
CA ALA A 570 38.96 12.80 -16.38
C ALA A 570 39.69 13.65 -17.43
N ASP A 571 40.08 13.04 -18.54
CA ASP A 571 40.61 13.75 -19.70
C ASP A 571 39.47 14.30 -20.54
N LYS A 572 39.18 15.58 -20.40
CA LYS A 572 38.11 16.28 -21.10
C LYS A 572 38.33 16.46 -22.60
N SER A 573 39.61 16.30 -23.06
CA SER A 573 39.92 16.33 -24.47
C SER A 573 39.54 15.04 -25.20
N ARG A 574 39.36 13.96 -24.45
CA ARG A 574 39.04 12.63 -24.95
C ARG A 574 37.63 12.27 -24.51
N SER A 575 36.66 12.27 -25.41
CA SER A 575 35.23 12.11 -25.08
C SER A 575 34.48 11.22 -26.05
N PHE A 576 33.50 10.54 -25.51
CA PHE A 576 32.50 9.78 -26.24
C PHE A 576 31.12 10.37 -25.93
N ASN A 577 30.42 10.84 -26.97
CA ASN A 577 29.13 11.48 -26.86
C ASN A 577 28.08 10.59 -27.53
N ILE A 578 26.91 10.42 -26.85
CA ILE A 578 25.74 9.74 -27.39
C ILE A 578 24.56 10.70 -27.32
N THR A 579 24.03 11.08 -28.47
CA THR A 579 22.84 11.93 -28.55
C THR A 579 21.70 11.14 -29.20
N GLY A 580 20.55 11.06 -28.53
CA GLY A 580 19.42 10.27 -28.99
C GLY A 580 18.09 11.00 -28.92
N ILE A 581 17.25 10.75 -29.92
CA ILE A 581 15.82 11.13 -29.93
C ILE A 581 14.98 9.93 -30.27
N THR A 582 13.86 9.75 -29.54
CA THR A 582 12.91 8.67 -29.78
C THR A 582 11.49 9.21 -29.79
N PHE A 583 10.71 8.77 -30.77
CA PHE A 583 9.26 8.99 -30.84
C PHE A 583 8.56 7.65 -30.80
N GLY A 584 7.59 7.51 -29.88
CA GLY A 584 6.88 6.27 -29.68
C GLY A 584 5.37 6.46 -29.70
N LEU A 585 4.67 5.44 -30.19
CA LEU A 585 3.22 5.28 -30.11
C LEU A 585 2.92 3.92 -29.47
N ALA A 586 2.00 3.88 -28.53
CA ALA A 586 1.53 2.64 -27.95
C ALA A 586 0.00 2.62 -27.92
N LYS A 587 -0.59 1.50 -28.32
CA LYS A 587 -2.05 1.32 -28.41
C LYS A 587 -2.46 0.06 -27.69
N ARG A 588 -3.45 0.18 -26.79
CA ARG A 588 -4.11 -0.96 -26.19
C ARG A 588 -4.98 -1.66 -27.24
N LEU A 589 -4.85 -2.98 -27.34
CA LEU A 589 -5.63 -3.81 -28.27
C LEU A 589 -6.91 -4.30 -27.57
N SER A 590 -7.93 -4.67 -28.35
CA SER A 590 -9.14 -5.30 -27.84
C SER A 590 -9.18 -6.82 -28.08
N VAL A 591 -8.31 -7.31 -28.95
CA VAL A 591 -8.20 -8.72 -29.34
C VAL A 591 -6.73 -9.15 -29.17
N PRO A 592 -6.44 -10.29 -28.55
CA PRO A 592 -7.35 -11.29 -27.99
C PRO A 592 -7.99 -10.88 -26.67
N ASP A 593 -7.39 -9.96 -25.92
CA ASP A 593 -7.94 -9.29 -24.74
C ASP A 593 -7.40 -7.86 -24.62
N ASP A 594 -7.99 -7.04 -23.75
CA ASP A 594 -7.64 -5.64 -23.58
C ASP A 594 -6.44 -5.38 -22.65
N TYR A 595 -5.71 -6.45 -22.28
CA TYR A 595 -4.43 -6.35 -21.59
C TYR A 595 -3.25 -6.25 -22.56
N PHE A 596 -3.47 -6.53 -23.86
CA PHE A 596 -2.44 -6.39 -24.86
C PHE A 596 -2.21 -4.93 -25.25
N THR A 597 -0.92 -4.58 -25.38
CA THR A 597 -0.48 -3.26 -25.87
C THR A 597 0.50 -3.47 -27.01
N LEU A 598 0.20 -2.88 -28.16
CA LEU A 598 1.12 -2.79 -29.29
C LEU A 598 1.86 -1.45 -29.21
N SER A 599 3.18 -1.48 -29.18
CA SER A 599 4.06 -0.31 -29.18
C SER A 599 4.89 -0.25 -30.45
N GLN A 600 5.12 0.96 -30.94
CA GLN A 600 5.97 1.25 -32.09
C GLN A 600 6.81 2.48 -31.76
N ALA A 601 8.09 2.47 -32.09
CA ALA A 601 8.94 3.62 -31.86
C ALA A 601 9.98 3.76 -32.98
N ILE A 602 10.28 5.01 -33.33
CA ILE A 602 11.40 5.37 -34.20
C ILE A 602 12.42 6.07 -33.32
N SER A 603 13.65 5.59 -33.36
CA SER A 603 14.77 6.14 -32.59
C SER A 603 15.91 6.50 -33.52
N PHE A 604 16.46 7.68 -33.33
CA PHE A 604 17.73 8.08 -33.93
C PHE A 604 18.73 8.34 -32.83
N GLN A 605 19.91 7.72 -32.95
CA GLN A 605 21.02 7.90 -32.02
C GLN A 605 22.30 8.19 -32.82
N ARG A 606 23.06 9.16 -32.36
CA ARG A 606 24.38 9.49 -32.89
C ARG A 606 25.43 9.28 -31.81
N TYR A 607 26.44 8.53 -32.16
CA TYR A 607 27.63 8.24 -31.38
C TYR A 607 28.78 9.05 -31.96
N ASP A 608 29.38 9.94 -31.18
CA ASP A 608 30.53 10.73 -31.61
C ASP A 608 31.72 10.42 -30.68
N LEU A 609 32.81 9.96 -31.25
CA LEU A 609 34.07 9.68 -30.57
C LEU A 609 35.11 10.77 -30.91
N ASN A 610 35.79 11.24 -29.87
CA ASN A 610 36.88 12.21 -30.01
C ASN A 610 38.05 11.72 -29.16
N ASN A 611 39.04 11.13 -29.82
CA ASN A 611 40.22 10.51 -29.22
C ASN A 611 39.85 9.50 -28.10
N TYR A 612 38.73 8.82 -28.24
CA TYR A 612 38.17 7.97 -27.21
C TYR A 612 38.02 6.52 -27.70
N ASN A 613 38.94 5.67 -27.26
CA ASN A 613 38.84 4.24 -27.58
C ASN A 613 37.93 3.57 -26.53
N THR A 614 36.79 3.06 -26.98
CA THR A 614 35.80 2.39 -26.14
C THR A 614 36.07 0.89 -25.93
N GLY A 615 36.94 0.31 -26.77
CA GLY A 615 37.04 -1.14 -26.89
C GLY A 615 35.87 -1.80 -27.68
N LEU A 616 34.82 -1.05 -27.99
CA LEU A 616 33.70 -1.49 -28.82
C LEU A 616 33.96 -1.18 -30.29
N PHE A 617 34.55 -0.05 -30.56
CA PHE A 617 35.04 0.31 -31.89
C PHE A 617 36.56 0.18 -31.94
N THR A 618 37.07 -0.13 -33.08
CA THR A 618 38.51 -0.05 -33.37
C THR A 618 38.99 1.36 -33.61
N PHE A 619 38.10 2.31 -33.93
CA PHE A 619 38.41 3.72 -34.13
C PHE A 619 38.13 4.51 -32.82
N GLY A 620 39.00 5.45 -32.51
CA GLY A 620 38.86 6.40 -31.39
C GLY A 620 38.37 7.78 -31.80
N ASP A 621 38.40 8.10 -33.11
CA ASP A 621 37.85 9.31 -33.70
C ASP A 621 36.88 8.95 -34.80
N GLY A 622 35.69 9.58 -34.79
CA GLY A 622 34.69 9.33 -35.77
C GLY A 622 33.28 9.34 -35.20
N TYR A 623 32.34 8.86 -35.97
CA TYR A 623 30.94 8.79 -35.57
C TYR A 623 30.19 7.58 -36.09
N SER A 624 29.11 7.23 -35.41
CA SER A 624 28.19 6.20 -35.90
C SER A 624 26.73 6.65 -35.71
N ASN A 625 25.88 6.39 -36.69
CA ASN A 625 24.47 6.73 -36.66
C ASN A 625 23.63 5.45 -36.55
N ASN A 626 22.63 5.49 -35.72
CA ASN A 626 21.66 4.39 -35.52
C ASN A 626 20.24 4.93 -35.73
N LEU A 627 19.65 4.65 -36.85
CA LEU A 627 18.22 4.86 -37.08
C LEU A 627 17.51 3.52 -36.99
N SER A 628 16.68 3.36 -35.99
CA SER A 628 16.01 2.09 -35.75
C SER A 628 14.50 2.26 -35.54
N TYR A 629 13.74 1.26 -36.00
CA TYR A 629 12.32 1.08 -35.73
C TYR A 629 12.13 -0.06 -34.75
N THR A 630 11.39 0.18 -33.67
CA THR A 630 11.07 -0.84 -32.68
C THR A 630 9.59 -1.12 -32.71
N VAL A 631 9.22 -2.39 -32.80
CA VAL A 631 7.85 -2.86 -32.59
C VAL A 631 7.84 -3.78 -31.37
N GLY A 632 6.85 -3.59 -30.49
CA GLY A 632 6.70 -4.38 -29.28
C GLY A 632 5.26 -4.77 -29.06
N LEU A 633 5.06 -5.99 -28.60
CA LEU A 633 3.77 -6.49 -28.13
C LEU A 633 3.94 -6.93 -26.69
N SER A 634 3.15 -6.35 -25.80
CA SER A 634 3.16 -6.69 -24.37
C SER A 634 1.77 -7.01 -23.88
N ARG A 635 1.67 -7.88 -22.88
CA ARG A 635 0.44 -8.20 -22.18
C ARG A 635 0.69 -8.15 -20.68
N ASN A 636 -0.02 -7.28 -19.98
CA ASN A 636 0.14 -7.12 -18.54
C ASN A 636 -1.23 -7.20 -17.84
N ASN A 637 -1.47 -8.31 -17.12
CA ASN A 637 -2.64 -8.49 -16.27
C ASN A 637 -2.26 -8.73 -14.79
N THR A 638 -1.11 -8.24 -14.37
CA THR A 638 -0.67 -8.35 -12.96
C THR A 638 -1.67 -7.69 -12.01
N SER A 639 -1.67 -8.12 -10.76
CA SER A 639 -2.50 -7.54 -9.71
C SER A 639 -2.23 -6.04 -9.50
N VAL A 640 -3.15 -5.35 -8.82
CA VAL A 640 -3.16 -3.88 -8.68
C VAL A 640 -1.89 -3.30 -8.05
N ASP A 641 -1.23 -4.06 -7.15
CA ASP A 641 0.01 -3.60 -6.52
C ASP A 641 1.23 -3.84 -7.43
N PRO A 642 1.81 -2.78 -8.03
CA PRO A 642 2.95 -2.94 -8.94
C PRO A 642 4.26 -3.33 -8.23
N ILE A 643 4.38 -3.05 -6.92
CA ILE A 643 5.59 -3.35 -6.13
C ILE A 643 5.61 -4.79 -5.65
N TYR A 644 4.45 -5.29 -5.25
CA TYR A 644 4.27 -6.65 -4.75
C TYR A 644 3.07 -7.32 -5.43
N PRO A 645 3.16 -7.64 -6.73
CA PRO A 645 2.10 -8.37 -7.40
C PRO A 645 1.89 -9.74 -6.78
N THR A 646 0.65 -10.11 -6.52
CA THR A 646 0.27 -11.39 -5.93
C THR A 646 -0.32 -12.38 -6.93
N GLY A 647 -0.58 -11.92 -8.15
CA GLY A 647 -1.15 -12.72 -9.22
C GLY A 647 -1.01 -12.07 -10.58
N GLY A 648 -1.34 -12.82 -11.63
CA GLY A 648 -1.28 -12.36 -13.02
C GLY A 648 0.06 -12.61 -13.69
N SER A 649 0.25 -12.03 -14.85
CA SER A 649 1.44 -12.23 -15.69
C SER A 649 1.78 -10.97 -16.47
N ASN A 650 3.05 -10.85 -16.84
CA ASN A 650 3.55 -9.80 -17.71
C ASN A 650 4.44 -10.43 -18.79
N PHE A 651 4.06 -10.30 -20.05
CA PHE A 651 4.79 -10.78 -21.20
C PHE A 651 5.12 -9.63 -22.11
N ALA A 652 6.32 -9.62 -22.66
CA ALA A 652 6.73 -8.67 -23.67
C ALA A 652 7.62 -9.34 -24.72
N VAL A 653 7.32 -9.07 -25.98
CA VAL A 653 8.20 -9.35 -27.10
C VAL A 653 8.46 -8.06 -27.84
N SER A 654 9.70 -7.82 -28.24
CA SER A 654 10.06 -6.64 -29.03
C SER A 654 11.07 -7.00 -30.10
N ALA A 655 10.92 -6.34 -31.24
CA ALA A 655 11.88 -6.39 -32.35
C ALA A 655 12.33 -4.96 -32.66
N LYS A 656 13.64 -4.71 -32.57
CA LYS A 656 14.30 -3.45 -32.94
C LYS A 656 15.05 -3.70 -34.25
N LEU A 657 14.71 -2.96 -35.26
CA LEU A 657 15.18 -3.14 -36.66
C LEU A 657 15.83 -1.84 -37.11
N SER A 658 17.05 -1.88 -37.58
CA SER A 658 17.64 -0.77 -38.36
C SER A 658 17.33 -0.91 -39.84
N LEU A 659 17.58 0.11 -40.62
CA LEU A 659 17.49 -0.01 -42.06
C LEU A 659 18.65 -0.88 -42.60
N PRO A 660 18.38 -1.75 -43.59
CA PRO A 660 19.42 -2.59 -44.20
C PRO A 660 20.25 -1.78 -45.23
N TYR A 661 21.11 -0.89 -44.69
CA TYR A 661 21.90 0.03 -45.51
C TYR A 661 22.79 -0.66 -46.53
N SER A 662 23.31 -1.86 -46.23
CA SER A 662 24.14 -2.68 -47.10
C SER A 662 23.49 -3.01 -48.44
N LEU A 663 22.13 -2.98 -48.52
CA LEU A 663 21.41 -3.28 -49.75
C LEU A 663 21.39 -2.11 -50.75
N PHE A 664 21.66 -0.88 -50.31
CA PHE A 664 21.47 0.31 -51.18
C PHE A 664 22.54 1.40 -51.06
N ASN A 665 23.53 1.23 -50.20
CA ASN A 665 24.59 2.26 -50.02
C ASN A 665 25.77 2.11 -51.00
N GLY A 666 25.79 1.03 -51.78
CA GLY A 666 26.82 0.84 -52.81
C GLY A 666 28.22 0.44 -52.28
N VAL A 667 28.30 0.11 -50.97
CA VAL A 667 29.56 -0.33 -50.35
C VAL A 667 29.71 -1.84 -50.53
N ASP A 668 30.86 -2.30 -50.99
CA ASP A 668 31.22 -3.71 -51.07
C ASP A 668 31.78 -4.20 -49.75
N TYR A 669 30.89 -4.77 -48.90
CA TYR A 669 31.26 -5.23 -47.58
C TYR A 669 32.08 -6.52 -47.58
N GLU A 670 32.04 -7.33 -48.69
CA GLU A 670 32.91 -8.52 -48.85
C GLU A 670 34.35 -8.07 -49.02
N LYS A 671 34.58 -7.15 -49.94
CA LYS A 671 35.89 -6.55 -50.12
C LYS A 671 36.40 -5.83 -48.85
N LEU A 672 35.56 -5.03 -48.18
CA LEU A 672 35.93 -4.39 -46.91
C LEU A 672 36.32 -5.41 -45.85
N SER A 673 35.66 -6.60 -45.81
CA SER A 673 36.03 -7.66 -44.87
C SER A 673 37.37 -8.29 -45.22
N GLU A 674 37.66 -8.51 -46.52
CA GLU A 674 38.95 -9.01 -46.99
C GLU A 674 40.07 -8.00 -46.66
N ASP A 675 39.90 -6.71 -46.98
CA ASP A 675 40.85 -5.64 -46.67
C ASP A 675 41.11 -5.53 -45.15
N TYR A 676 40.07 -5.73 -44.35
CA TYR A 676 40.15 -5.77 -42.89
C TYR A 676 41.02 -6.91 -42.38
N ASP A 677 40.76 -8.13 -42.86
CA ASP A 677 41.51 -9.33 -42.48
C ASP A 677 42.98 -9.22 -42.91
N ASP A 678 43.26 -8.69 -44.12
CA ASP A 678 44.61 -8.42 -44.57
C ASP A 678 45.34 -7.36 -43.72
N ALA A 679 44.67 -6.30 -43.32
CA ALA A 679 45.18 -5.32 -42.42
C ALA A 679 45.46 -5.88 -41.01
N LEU A 680 44.56 -6.77 -40.50
CA LEU A 680 44.79 -7.49 -39.25
C LEU A 680 46.04 -8.37 -39.28
N GLN A 681 46.22 -9.11 -40.39
CA GLN A 681 47.43 -9.93 -40.60
C GLN A 681 48.69 -9.10 -40.64
N ARG A 682 48.70 -7.99 -41.40
CA ARG A 682 49.82 -7.05 -41.45
C ARG A 682 50.14 -6.47 -40.06
N ARG A 683 49.14 -6.10 -39.29
CA ARG A 683 49.29 -5.62 -37.91
C ARG A 683 49.87 -6.70 -36.99
N ALA A 684 49.42 -7.93 -37.13
CA ALA A 684 49.89 -9.08 -36.31
C ALA A 684 51.36 -9.45 -36.63
N ASN A 685 51.76 -9.29 -37.91
CA ASN A 685 53.10 -9.61 -38.37
C ASN A 685 54.13 -8.51 -38.12
N ALA A 686 53.75 -7.33 -37.67
CA ALA A 686 54.63 -6.23 -37.36
C ALA A 686 55.48 -6.51 -36.10
N GLU A 687 56.79 -6.17 -36.14
CA GLU A 687 57.73 -6.51 -35.09
C GLU A 687 57.50 -5.72 -33.76
N SER A 688 56.93 -4.54 -33.91
CA SER A 688 56.59 -3.70 -32.73
C SER A 688 55.43 -2.73 -33.05
N THR A 689 54.81 -2.15 -31.98
CA THR A 689 53.77 -1.12 -32.12
C THR A 689 54.27 0.22 -32.69
N SER A 690 55.58 0.44 -32.76
CA SER A 690 56.22 1.59 -33.41
C SER A 690 56.63 1.31 -34.85
N ASP A 691 56.44 0.13 -35.36
CA ASP A 691 56.66 -0.25 -36.74
C ASP A 691 55.73 0.53 -37.68
N LEU A 692 56.21 1.00 -38.79
CA LEU A 692 55.41 1.72 -39.78
C LEU A 692 54.27 0.81 -40.30
N GLN A 693 54.58 -0.48 -40.49
CA GLN A 693 53.60 -1.49 -40.93
C GLN A 693 52.47 -1.64 -39.90
N PHE A 694 52.75 -1.63 -38.61
CA PHE A 694 51.75 -1.64 -37.53
C PHE A 694 50.88 -0.38 -37.58
N ILE A 695 51.47 0.78 -37.70
CA ILE A 695 50.81 2.10 -37.70
C ILE A 695 49.88 2.22 -38.91
N GLU A 696 50.37 1.87 -40.10
CA GLU A 696 49.59 1.91 -41.35
C GLU A 696 48.43 0.91 -41.32
N ALA A 697 48.67 -0.35 -40.93
CA ALA A 697 47.63 -1.35 -40.81
C ALA A 697 46.55 -0.97 -39.76
N ASN A 698 46.95 -0.41 -38.62
CA ASN A 698 46.00 0.05 -37.60
C ASN A 698 45.15 1.24 -38.07
N ARG A 699 45.74 2.16 -38.87
CA ARG A 699 45.01 3.27 -39.51
C ARG A 699 43.98 2.73 -40.48
N GLU A 700 44.34 1.78 -41.34
CA GLU A 700 43.47 1.17 -42.32
C GLU A 700 42.33 0.40 -41.66
N ILE A 701 42.59 -0.38 -40.62
CA ILE A 701 41.55 -1.03 -39.81
C ILE A 701 40.54 -0.01 -39.27
N THR A 702 41.07 1.15 -38.77
CA THR A 702 40.24 2.23 -38.24
C THR A 702 39.34 2.85 -39.33
N GLU A 703 39.89 3.12 -40.50
CA GLU A 703 39.14 3.67 -41.67
C GLU A 703 38.07 2.71 -42.15
N ILE A 704 38.40 1.43 -42.27
CA ILE A 704 37.47 0.35 -42.68
C ILE A 704 36.32 0.25 -41.67
N ASP A 705 36.61 0.19 -40.38
CA ASP A 705 35.58 0.09 -39.38
C ASP A 705 34.74 1.38 -39.23
N GLN A 706 35.31 2.56 -39.50
CA GLN A 706 34.56 3.80 -39.59
C GLN A 706 33.56 3.78 -40.76
N GLU A 707 33.94 3.28 -41.91
CA GLU A 707 33.03 3.12 -43.05
C GLU A 707 31.98 2.00 -42.78
N ARG A 708 32.41 0.87 -42.22
CA ARG A 708 31.54 -0.26 -41.87
C ARG A 708 30.46 0.16 -40.90
N TYR A 709 30.76 0.97 -39.85
CA TYR A 709 29.86 1.32 -38.78
C TYR A 709 29.31 2.74 -38.83
N LYS A 710 29.50 3.48 -39.90
CA LYS A 710 28.99 4.83 -40.12
C LYS A 710 27.46 4.90 -39.94
N TRP A 711 26.74 3.89 -40.39
CA TRP A 711 25.34 3.64 -40.16
C TRP A 711 25.17 2.21 -39.58
N LEU A 712 24.66 2.08 -38.38
CA LEU A 712 24.47 0.79 -37.75
C LEU A 712 23.35 0.01 -38.43
N GLU A 713 23.60 -1.27 -38.70
CA GLU A 713 22.69 -2.19 -39.37
C GLU A 713 22.57 -3.45 -38.56
N PHE A 714 21.36 -3.74 -38.07
CA PHE A 714 21.08 -4.89 -37.21
C PHE A 714 19.61 -5.15 -37.06
N TYR A 715 19.28 -6.34 -36.61
CA TYR A 715 17.99 -6.64 -35.99
C TYR A 715 18.20 -7.26 -34.62
N LYS A 716 17.34 -6.89 -33.68
CA LYS A 716 17.41 -7.31 -32.28
C LYS A 716 16.03 -7.73 -31.80
N VAL A 717 15.90 -8.98 -31.32
CA VAL A 717 14.65 -9.52 -30.80
C VAL A 717 14.83 -9.83 -29.34
N LYS A 718 13.89 -9.39 -28.51
CA LYS A 718 13.87 -9.69 -27.08
C LYS A 718 12.50 -10.23 -26.68
N PHE A 719 12.53 -11.20 -25.77
CA PHE A 719 11.37 -11.75 -25.10
C PHE A 719 11.59 -11.70 -23.59
N SER A 720 10.57 -11.29 -22.85
CA SER A 720 10.52 -11.47 -21.40
C SER A 720 9.13 -11.92 -20.98
N GLY A 721 9.08 -12.85 -20.03
CA GLY A 721 7.84 -13.33 -19.48
C GLY A 721 7.99 -13.57 -17.99
N GLU A 722 7.03 -13.08 -17.20
CA GLU A 722 6.99 -13.31 -15.78
C GLU A 722 5.55 -13.58 -15.30
N TRP A 723 5.44 -14.44 -14.32
CA TRP A 723 4.18 -14.83 -13.72
C TRP A 723 4.23 -14.63 -12.22
N TYR A 724 3.10 -14.36 -11.63
CA TYR A 724 2.94 -14.23 -10.20
C TYR A 724 1.86 -15.19 -9.72
N THR A 725 2.24 -16.08 -8.81
CA THR A 725 1.32 -17.08 -8.25
C THR A 725 1.42 -17.06 -6.73
N GLN A 726 0.30 -16.81 -6.08
CA GLN A 726 0.22 -16.86 -4.63
C GLN A 726 0.14 -18.32 -4.17
N LEU A 727 1.22 -18.84 -3.59
CA LEU A 727 1.28 -20.22 -3.08
C LEU A 727 0.58 -20.40 -1.72
N ALA A 728 0.62 -19.34 -0.91
CA ALA A 728 -0.03 -19.29 0.39
C ALA A 728 -0.39 -17.82 0.67
N LYS A 729 -1.12 -17.55 1.76
CA LYS A 729 -1.68 -16.23 2.08
C LYS A 729 -0.74 -15.03 1.81
N ASP A 730 0.54 -15.18 2.12
CA ASP A 730 1.50 -14.08 2.02
C ASP A 730 2.71 -14.44 1.13
N LEU A 731 2.77 -15.66 0.58
CA LEU A 731 3.92 -16.18 -0.14
C LEU A 731 3.63 -16.17 -1.64
N VAL A 732 4.46 -15.49 -2.41
CA VAL A 732 4.31 -15.36 -3.87
C VAL A 732 5.50 -15.99 -4.58
N LEU A 733 5.22 -16.86 -5.54
CA LEU A 733 6.19 -17.40 -6.49
C LEU A 733 6.19 -16.55 -7.75
N ARG A 734 7.39 -16.16 -8.21
CA ARG A 734 7.61 -15.41 -9.46
C ARG A 734 8.65 -16.14 -10.32
N PRO A 735 8.25 -17.01 -11.24
CA PRO A 735 9.10 -17.43 -12.34
C PRO A 735 9.22 -16.31 -13.38
N LYS A 736 10.43 -16.13 -13.94
CA LYS A 736 10.73 -15.18 -15.02
C LYS A 736 11.65 -15.84 -16.03
N ILE A 737 11.40 -15.58 -17.30
CA ILE A 737 12.22 -16.00 -18.43
C ILE A 737 12.58 -14.79 -19.29
N GLU A 738 13.80 -14.70 -19.72
CA GLU A 738 14.32 -13.66 -20.60
C GLU A 738 15.15 -14.29 -21.72
N PHE A 739 14.98 -13.75 -22.91
CA PHE A 739 15.72 -14.15 -24.10
C PHE A 739 16.03 -12.92 -24.94
N GLY A 740 17.20 -12.86 -25.54
CA GLY A 740 17.59 -11.82 -26.48
C GLY A 740 18.48 -12.38 -27.59
N PHE A 741 18.26 -11.85 -28.77
CA PHE A 741 19.00 -12.16 -29.95
C PHE A 741 19.31 -10.90 -30.75
N LEU A 742 20.56 -10.74 -31.15
CA LEU A 742 21.08 -9.67 -32.03
C LEU A 742 21.69 -10.29 -33.26
N GLY A 743 21.25 -9.86 -34.44
CA GLY A 743 21.74 -10.37 -35.71
C GLY A 743 22.09 -9.26 -36.71
N ALA A 744 22.80 -9.62 -37.75
CA ALA A 744 23.11 -8.77 -38.89
C ALA A 744 22.32 -9.20 -40.14
N TYR A 745 21.93 -8.27 -40.98
CA TYR A 745 21.29 -8.60 -42.27
C TYR A 745 22.35 -9.04 -43.29
N ASN A 746 23.57 -8.49 -43.21
CA ASN A 746 24.70 -8.81 -44.07
C ASN A 746 25.81 -9.49 -43.26
N ASN A 747 26.16 -10.74 -43.62
CA ASN A 747 27.16 -11.52 -42.89
C ASN A 747 28.58 -10.97 -43.03
N ALA A 748 28.96 -10.41 -44.19
CA ALA A 748 30.28 -9.82 -44.40
C ALA A 748 30.47 -8.56 -43.53
N ARG A 749 29.41 -7.84 -43.26
CA ARG A 749 29.42 -6.73 -42.35
C ARG A 749 29.55 -7.16 -40.86
N GLY A 750 28.97 -8.32 -40.55
CA GLY A 750 29.00 -8.86 -39.20
C GLY A 750 28.03 -8.20 -38.23
N VAL A 751 27.97 -8.75 -37.02
CA VAL A 751 27.15 -8.21 -35.93
C VAL A 751 27.79 -6.97 -35.34
N ILE A 752 27.00 -5.90 -35.21
CA ILE A 752 27.50 -4.62 -34.67
C ILE A 752 28.07 -4.75 -33.26
N PRO A 753 29.06 -3.93 -32.87
CA PRO A 753 29.65 -3.96 -31.54
C PRO A 753 28.73 -3.37 -30.47
N PHE A 754 27.80 -2.52 -30.86
CA PHE A 754 26.81 -1.97 -29.96
C PHE A 754 25.61 -2.88 -29.77
N GLU A 755 24.75 -2.57 -28.83
CA GLU A 755 23.51 -3.32 -28.60
C GLU A 755 23.72 -4.78 -28.16
N ARG A 756 24.98 -5.22 -27.98
CA ARG A 756 25.31 -6.57 -27.51
C ARG A 756 24.95 -6.75 -26.06
N PHE A 757 24.75 -7.99 -25.66
CA PHE A 757 24.34 -8.39 -24.32
C PHE A 757 25.55 -8.71 -23.44
N PHE A 758 25.57 -8.16 -22.25
CA PHE A 758 26.59 -8.41 -21.23
C PHE A 758 25.94 -9.04 -20.02
N LEU A 759 26.16 -10.32 -19.81
CA LEU A 759 25.52 -11.12 -18.75
C LEU A 759 26.36 -11.12 -17.47
N GLY A 760 25.71 -10.96 -16.31
CA GLY A 760 26.30 -11.06 -14.97
C GLY A 760 26.11 -9.81 -14.11
N GLY A 761 26.12 -10.02 -12.78
CA GLY A 761 26.11 -8.97 -11.77
C GLY A 761 24.79 -8.26 -11.54
N ASP A 762 24.89 -7.07 -10.95
CA ASP A 762 23.72 -6.18 -10.66
C ASP A 762 23.59 -4.99 -11.63
N GLY A 763 24.55 -4.82 -12.52
CA GLY A 763 24.59 -3.71 -13.46
C GLY A 763 25.04 -2.37 -12.88
N LEU A 764 25.38 -2.29 -11.59
CA LEU A 764 25.80 -1.05 -10.92
C LEU A 764 27.31 -0.81 -10.94
N GLY A 765 28.11 -1.86 -11.10
CA GLY A 765 29.57 -1.80 -10.95
C GLY A 765 30.33 -1.22 -12.14
N ASN A 766 29.74 -1.14 -13.33
CA ASN A 766 30.35 -0.62 -14.52
C ASN A 766 29.54 0.53 -15.11
N PHE A 767 30.11 1.72 -15.08
CA PHE A 767 29.51 2.94 -15.59
C PHE A 767 29.88 3.20 -17.06
N ALA A 768 30.09 2.15 -17.84
CA ALA A 768 30.23 2.29 -19.29
C ALA A 768 28.85 2.61 -19.89
N LEU A 769 28.58 3.87 -20.12
CA LEU A 769 27.37 4.38 -20.77
C LEU A 769 27.49 4.35 -22.30
N ASP A 770 28.13 3.32 -22.83
CA ASP A 770 28.49 3.17 -24.24
C ASP A 770 27.42 2.43 -25.09
N GLY A 771 26.22 2.26 -24.51
CA GLY A 771 25.12 1.61 -25.23
C GLY A 771 25.06 0.09 -25.07
N ARG A 772 25.96 -0.51 -24.26
CA ARG A 772 25.91 -1.93 -23.93
C ARG A 772 24.67 -2.27 -23.08
N GLU A 773 24.07 -3.42 -23.32
CA GLU A 773 22.91 -3.90 -22.56
C GLU A 773 23.33 -4.92 -21.50
N VAL A 774 23.31 -4.51 -20.24
CA VAL A 774 23.68 -5.39 -19.12
C VAL A 774 22.49 -6.21 -18.67
N ILE A 775 22.65 -7.53 -18.73
CA ILE A 775 21.66 -8.52 -18.26
C ILE A 775 22.10 -9.00 -16.89
N GLN A 776 21.34 -8.61 -15.87
CA GLN A 776 21.66 -8.96 -14.49
C GLN A 776 21.58 -10.47 -14.26
N LEU A 777 22.59 -11.06 -13.60
CA LEU A 777 22.56 -12.43 -13.07
C LEU A 777 23.27 -12.42 -11.72
N ARG A 778 22.49 -12.55 -10.67
CA ARG A 778 22.97 -12.49 -9.28
C ARG A 778 23.86 -13.71 -8.96
N GLY A 779 24.86 -13.51 -8.11
CA GLY A 779 25.84 -14.55 -7.75
C GLY A 779 27.06 -14.60 -8.70
N TYR A 780 27.18 -13.64 -9.62
CA TYR A 780 28.31 -13.49 -10.52
C TYR A 780 28.73 -12.02 -10.60
N PRO A 781 30.00 -11.72 -10.85
CA PRO A 781 30.46 -10.33 -11.05
C PRO A 781 29.83 -9.68 -12.28
N ASN A 782 29.86 -8.36 -12.33
CA ASN A 782 29.30 -7.62 -13.47
C ASN A 782 29.96 -8.02 -14.78
N GLN A 783 29.13 -8.32 -15.81
CA GLN A 783 29.54 -8.63 -17.19
C GLN A 783 30.51 -9.83 -17.33
N SER A 784 30.58 -10.69 -16.32
CA SER A 784 31.54 -11.81 -16.25
C SER A 784 31.11 -13.08 -16.99
N LEU A 785 29.89 -13.13 -17.47
CA LEU A 785 29.31 -14.31 -18.13
C LEU A 785 29.06 -14.09 -19.63
N THR A 786 29.86 -13.24 -20.29
CA THR A 786 29.89 -13.16 -21.75
C THR A 786 30.50 -14.44 -22.32
N HIS A 787 30.32 -14.69 -23.62
CA HIS A 787 30.86 -15.86 -24.27
C HIS A 787 32.40 -15.95 -24.10
N LEU A 788 32.96 -17.16 -24.24
CA LEU A 788 34.39 -17.38 -24.18
C LEU A 788 35.04 -16.82 -25.44
N ASP A 789 36.02 -15.97 -25.28
CA ASP A 789 36.93 -15.59 -26.35
C ASP A 789 38.00 -16.68 -26.48
N GLU A 790 38.01 -17.37 -27.61
CA GLU A 790 38.92 -18.48 -27.92
C GLU A 790 40.40 -18.04 -27.97
N ALA A 791 40.69 -16.81 -28.37
CA ALA A 791 42.04 -16.28 -28.48
C ALA A 791 42.66 -15.99 -27.09
N THR A 792 41.86 -15.47 -26.16
CA THR A 792 42.32 -15.07 -24.81
C THR A 792 42.04 -16.15 -23.75
N GLY A 793 41.14 -17.09 -24.02
CA GLY A 793 40.66 -18.08 -23.07
C GLY A 793 39.87 -17.49 -21.90
N ARG A 794 39.34 -16.26 -22.00
CA ARG A 794 38.59 -15.55 -21.00
C ARG A 794 37.24 -15.10 -21.51
N ALA A 795 36.40 -14.58 -20.62
CA ALA A 795 35.15 -13.95 -21.01
C ALA A 795 35.38 -12.78 -21.95
N SER A 796 34.71 -12.75 -23.10
CA SER A 796 34.83 -11.72 -24.10
C SER A 796 34.41 -10.36 -23.57
N ASN A 797 35.18 -9.31 -23.88
CA ASN A 797 34.84 -7.92 -23.58
C ASN A 797 33.88 -7.30 -24.61
N ASP A 798 33.63 -7.99 -25.73
CA ASP A 798 32.82 -7.46 -26.82
C ASP A 798 31.32 -7.68 -26.63
N GLY A 799 30.94 -8.43 -25.58
CA GLY A 799 29.56 -8.81 -25.32
C GLY A 799 29.10 -9.95 -26.22
N SER A 800 27.90 -10.43 -25.99
CA SER A 800 27.31 -11.58 -26.70
C SER A 800 26.15 -11.14 -27.57
N SER A 801 25.86 -11.87 -28.63
CA SER A 801 24.71 -11.59 -29.49
C SER A 801 23.44 -12.33 -29.08
N ILE A 802 23.56 -13.35 -28.25
CA ILE A 802 22.45 -14.19 -27.80
C ILE A 802 22.57 -14.38 -26.30
N TYR A 803 21.44 -14.31 -25.58
CA TYR A 803 21.37 -14.76 -24.18
C TYR A 803 20.03 -15.37 -23.87
N ASN A 804 20.00 -16.23 -22.84
CA ASN A 804 18.79 -16.57 -22.13
C ASN A 804 19.04 -16.59 -20.62
N LYS A 805 17.99 -16.26 -19.88
CA LYS A 805 17.99 -16.25 -18.42
C LYS A 805 16.68 -16.78 -17.90
N PHE A 806 16.79 -17.63 -16.88
CA PHE A 806 15.68 -18.13 -16.08
C PHE A 806 15.86 -17.62 -14.66
N SER A 807 14.77 -17.20 -14.04
CA SER A 807 14.76 -16.73 -12.64
C SER A 807 13.52 -17.26 -11.94
N LEU A 808 13.71 -17.77 -10.73
CA LEU A 808 12.64 -18.22 -9.86
C LEU A 808 12.78 -17.50 -8.53
N GLU A 809 11.82 -16.67 -8.16
CA GLU A 809 11.82 -15.95 -6.90
C GLU A 809 10.65 -16.39 -6.02
N LEU A 810 10.95 -16.63 -4.74
CA LEU A 810 9.95 -16.85 -3.70
C LEU A 810 9.94 -15.64 -2.79
N ARG A 811 8.86 -14.86 -2.81
CA ARG A 811 8.73 -13.56 -2.13
C ARG A 811 7.83 -13.66 -0.91
N TYR A 812 8.23 -13.03 0.19
CA TYR A 812 7.47 -12.96 1.43
C TYR A 812 7.42 -11.53 1.97
N PRO A 813 6.24 -10.94 2.18
CA PRO A 813 6.13 -9.56 2.62
C PRO A 813 6.37 -9.44 4.12
N ILE A 814 7.21 -8.49 4.51
CA ILE A 814 7.43 -8.08 5.90
C ILE A 814 6.42 -7.00 6.28
N THR A 815 6.22 -6.03 5.39
CA THR A 815 5.19 -4.99 5.50
C THR A 815 4.83 -4.47 4.10
N LEU A 816 3.53 -4.25 3.86
CA LEU A 816 3.01 -3.70 2.60
C LEU A 816 2.24 -2.39 2.84
N LYS A 817 2.66 -1.58 3.82
CA LYS A 817 2.02 -0.29 4.10
C LYS A 817 2.33 0.73 3.00
N ALA A 818 1.41 1.66 2.77
CA ALA A 818 1.59 2.73 1.77
C ALA A 818 2.88 3.56 2.01
N SER A 819 3.27 3.77 3.28
CA SER A 819 4.49 4.51 3.63
C SER A 819 5.79 3.76 3.35
N ALA A 820 5.78 2.43 3.37
CA ALA A 820 6.92 1.58 3.03
C ALA A 820 6.46 0.14 2.76
N LYS A 821 6.89 -0.43 1.64
CA LYS A 821 6.69 -1.84 1.32
C LYS A 821 8.03 -2.56 1.44
N ILE A 822 8.10 -3.55 2.32
CA ILE A 822 9.31 -4.31 2.58
C ILE A 822 8.99 -5.79 2.42
N TYR A 823 9.78 -6.49 1.61
CA TYR A 823 9.66 -7.94 1.46
C TYR A 823 11.03 -8.61 1.35
N ALA A 824 11.12 -9.82 1.87
CA ALA A 824 12.25 -10.71 1.69
C ALA A 824 12.00 -11.63 0.49
N LEU A 825 13.06 -12.09 -0.13
CA LEU A 825 12.98 -13.05 -1.22
C LEU A 825 14.11 -14.07 -1.15
N GLY A 826 13.81 -15.31 -1.61
CA GLY A 826 14.79 -16.28 -2.00
C GLY A 826 14.74 -16.41 -3.51
N PHE A 827 15.88 -16.58 -4.15
CA PHE A 827 15.94 -16.70 -5.60
C PHE A 827 16.84 -17.85 -6.05
N MET A 828 16.52 -18.36 -7.24
CA MET A 828 17.36 -19.23 -8.05
C MET A 828 17.40 -18.62 -9.46
N GLU A 829 18.58 -18.47 -10.02
CA GLU A 829 18.78 -17.94 -11.36
C GLU A 829 19.70 -18.83 -12.17
N GLY A 830 19.53 -18.78 -13.47
CA GLY A 830 20.45 -19.45 -14.40
C GLY A 830 20.43 -18.75 -15.73
N GLY A 831 21.57 -18.54 -16.32
CA GLY A 831 21.67 -17.85 -17.61
C GLY A 831 22.93 -18.23 -18.36
N VAL A 832 22.91 -17.98 -19.66
CA VAL A 832 24.03 -18.21 -20.58
C VAL A 832 23.98 -17.22 -21.74
N SER A 833 25.12 -16.91 -22.28
CA SER A 833 25.23 -16.07 -23.47
C SER A 833 26.20 -16.66 -24.48
N TYR A 834 25.97 -16.38 -25.78
CA TYR A 834 26.76 -16.87 -26.91
C TYR A 834 27.00 -15.77 -27.93
N GLU A 835 28.07 -15.90 -28.70
CA GLU A 835 28.34 -15.05 -29.85
C GLU A 835 27.52 -15.44 -31.09
N LYS A 836 27.45 -16.74 -31.39
CA LYS A 836 26.82 -17.25 -32.59
C LYS A 836 25.60 -18.11 -32.30
N PHE A 837 24.52 -17.96 -33.10
CA PHE A 837 23.31 -18.75 -32.93
C PHE A 837 23.54 -20.26 -33.15
N ARG A 838 24.52 -20.63 -33.99
CA ARG A 838 24.87 -22.03 -34.24
C ARG A 838 25.33 -22.76 -32.96
N ASP A 839 25.95 -22.05 -32.03
CA ASP A 839 26.54 -22.62 -30.83
C ASP A 839 25.57 -22.57 -29.64
N TYR A 840 24.39 -21.99 -29.85
CA TYR A 840 23.42 -21.72 -28.79
C TYR A 840 22.81 -22.98 -28.20
N ASN A 841 23.05 -23.18 -26.91
CA ASN A 841 22.42 -24.20 -26.08
C ASN A 841 21.76 -23.56 -24.87
N PRO A 842 20.43 -23.48 -24.82
CA PRO A 842 19.70 -22.75 -23.75
C PRO A 842 19.79 -23.43 -22.37
N PHE A 843 20.25 -24.68 -22.31
CA PHE A 843 20.31 -25.46 -21.07
C PHE A 843 21.70 -25.50 -20.44
N ASN A 844 22.74 -25.04 -21.14
CA ASN A 844 24.09 -24.95 -20.57
C ASN A 844 24.26 -23.68 -19.72
N ILE A 845 23.38 -23.51 -18.73
CA ILE A 845 23.25 -22.29 -17.93
C ILE A 845 24.24 -22.25 -16.77
N LYS A 846 24.72 -21.05 -16.44
CA LYS A 846 25.45 -20.73 -15.23
C LYS A 846 24.44 -20.44 -14.11
N ARG A 847 24.47 -21.25 -13.06
CA ARG A 847 23.44 -21.30 -12.02
C ARG A 847 23.84 -20.53 -10.75
N SER A 848 22.89 -19.90 -10.13
CA SER A 848 23.06 -19.26 -8.83
C SER A 848 21.81 -19.39 -7.96
N ALA A 849 21.98 -19.19 -6.65
CA ALA A 849 20.87 -19.06 -5.71
C ALA A 849 21.26 -18.12 -4.58
N GLY A 850 20.28 -17.54 -3.94
CA GLY A 850 20.54 -16.58 -2.88
C GLY A 850 19.30 -16.06 -2.17
N LEU A 851 19.55 -15.08 -1.31
CA LEU A 851 18.51 -14.40 -0.53
C LEU A 851 18.64 -12.90 -0.72
N GLY A 852 17.52 -12.19 -0.64
CA GLY A 852 17.52 -10.76 -0.76
C GLY A 852 16.40 -10.08 0.03
N ILE A 853 16.54 -8.77 0.15
CA ILE A 853 15.52 -7.91 0.74
C ILE A 853 15.24 -6.73 -0.19
N ARG A 854 14.00 -6.33 -0.24
CA ARG A 854 13.52 -5.17 -1.00
C ARG A 854 12.81 -4.22 -0.08
N ILE A 855 13.11 -2.94 -0.22
CA ILE A 855 12.52 -1.83 0.53
C ILE A 855 12.06 -0.80 -0.48
N PHE A 856 10.76 -0.64 -0.62
CA PHE A 856 10.19 0.44 -1.42
C PHE A 856 9.68 1.54 -0.51
N MET A 857 10.11 2.76 -0.79
CA MET A 857 9.61 3.99 -0.15
C MET A 857 9.19 4.98 -1.24
N PRO A 858 7.99 5.57 -1.20
CA PRO A 858 7.49 6.45 -2.26
C PRO A 858 8.44 7.60 -2.62
N ALA A 859 9.18 8.13 -1.64
CA ALA A 859 10.12 9.22 -1.85
C ALA A 859 11.48 8.78 -2.44
N PHE A 860 11.89 7.52 -2.27
CA PHE A 860 13.23 7.04 -2.63
C PHE A 860 13.23 5.91 -3.67
N GLY A 861 12.03 5.41 -4.04
CA GLY A 861 11.92 4.26 -4.93
C GLY A 861 12.26 2.92 -4.28
N LEU A 862 12.67 1.95 -5.09
CA LEU A 862 13.03 0.59 -4.66
C LEU A 862 14.52 0.51 -4.33
N LEU A 863 14.82 0.07 -3.12
CA LEU A 863 16.17 -0.28 -2.68
C LEU A 863 16.22 -1.79 -2.41
N GLY A 864 17.32 -2.42 -2.72
CA GLY A 864 17.50 -3.84 -2.47
C GLY A 864 18.94 -4.23 -2.22
N ILE A 865 19.11 -5.33 -1.51
CA ILE A 865 20.39 -5.99 -1.35
C ILE A 865 20.15 -7.50 -1.51
N ASP A 866 21.00 -8.14 -2.31
CA ASP A 866 20.97 -9.57 -2.57
C ASP A 866 22.33 -10.18 -2.24
N PHE A 867 22.30 -11.36 -1.62
CA PHE A 867 23.46 -12.22 -1.42
C PHE A 867 23.26 -13.46 -2.30
N GLY A 868 24.04 -13.57 -3.35
CA GLY A 868 23.96 -14.64 -4.33
C GLY A 868 25.20 -15.51 -4.32
N HIS A 869 25.03 -16.83 -4.46
CA HIS A 869 26.11 -17.80 -4.60
C HIS A 869 26.09 -18.37 -6.03
N GLY A 870 27.17 -18.16 -6.78
CA GLY A 870 27.39 -18.76 -8.08
C GLY A 870 27.94 -20.18 -7.94
N PHE A 871 27.22 -21.15 -8.54
CA PHE A 871 27.58 -22.57 -8.44
C PHE A 871 28.57 -23.03 -9.53
N ASP A 872 28.65 -22.30 -10.59
CA ASP A 872 29.43 -22.64 -11.78
C ASP A 872 30.64 -21.68 -11.93
N PRO A 873 31.74 -22.14 -12.55
CA PRO A 873 32.90 -21.27 -12.81
C PRO A 873 32.59 -20.21 -13.88
N LEU A 874 33.35 -19.12 -13.87
CA LEU A 874 33.33 -18.13 -14.95
C LEU A 874 33.87 -18.73 -16.27
N PRO A 875 33.54 -18.13 -17.45
CA PRO A 875 34.11 -18.56 -18.71
C PRO A 875 35.65 -18.55 -18.66
N GLY A 876 36.27 -19.67 -19.02
CA GLY A 876 37.72 -19.86 -18.95
C GLY A 876 38.28 -20.19 -17.57
N GLU A 877 37.47 -20.23 -16.52
CA GLU A 877 37.88 -20.58 -15.19
C GLU A 877 37.43 -21.98 -14.78
N THR A 878 38.14 -22.61 -13.80
CA THR A 878 37.79 -23.93 -13.28
C THR A 878 37.19 -23.89 -11.88
N VAL A 879 37.35 -22.76 -11.16
CA VAL A 879 36.91 -22.60 -9.79
C VAL A 879 35.53 -21.96 -9.80
N LYS A 880 34.64 -22.45 -8.93
CA LYS A 880 33.29 -21.87 -8.72
C LYS A 880 33.39 -20.44 -8.25
N ASN A 881 32.47 -19.58 -8.73
CA ASN A 881 32.50 -18.15 -8.38
C ASN A 881 32.32 -17.86 -6.90
N GLY A 882 31.37 -18.54 -6.23
CA GLY A 882 31.14 -18.33 -4.81
C GLY A 882 30.10 -17.23 -4.49
N TRP A 883 30.30 -16.51 -3.35
CA TRP A 883 29.35 -15.50 -2.87
C TRP A 883 29.64 -14.11 -3.41
N GLU A 884 28.57 -13.47 -3.90
CA GLU A 884 28.57 -12.10 -4.37
C GLU A 884 27.46 -11.29 -3.69
N THR A 885 27.73 -10.02 -3.44
CA THR A 885 26.75 -9.08 -2.89
C THR A 885 26.32 -8.11 -3.98
N HIS A 886 25.01 -7.99 -4.20
CA HIS A 886 24.43 -7.15 -5.24
C HIS A 886 23.53 -6.10 -4.63
N PHE A 887 23.58 -4.89 -5.16
CA PHE A 887 22.73 -3.79 -4.76
C PHE A 887 21.70 -3.49 -5.85
N ILE A 888 20.50 -3.06 -5.45
CA ILE A 888 19.46 -2.60 -6.34
C ILE A 888 19.06 -1.21 -5.88
N ILE A 889 19.21 -0.23 -6.75
CA ILE A 889 18.92 1.17 -6.48
C ILE A 889 18.05 1.70 -7.60
N GLY A 890 16.87 2.21 -7.22
CA GLY A 890 15.87 2.71 -8.14
C GLY A 890 14.98 1.61 -8.72
N GLN A 891 13.85 1.98 -9.23
CA GLN A 891 12.97 1.08 -9.96
C GLN A 891 12.85 1.55 -11.40
N GLN A 892 13.24 0.70 -12.33
CA GLN A 892 12.76 0.76 -13.70
C GLN A 892 11.38 0.06 -13.71
N PHE A 893 10.30 0.84 -13.69
CA PHE A 893 8.94 0.36 -13.93
C PHE A 893 8.57 0.53 -15.40
#